data_26f6a69c36596b136475645e53795e2c
#
_entry.id   26f6a69c36596b136475645e53795e2c
#
_cell.length_a   1.000
_cell.length_b   1.000
_cell.length_c   1.000
_cell.angle_alpha   90.00
_cell.angle_beta   90.00
_cell.angle_gamma   90.00
#
_symmetry.space_group_name_H-M   'P 1'
#
loop_
_entity.id
_entity.type
_entity.pdbx_description
1 polymer ?
#
loop_
_entity_poly.entity_id
_entity_poly.type
_entity_poly.pdbx_seq_one_letter_code
_entity_poly.pdbx_strand_id
1 'polypeptide(L)'
;MRRSIKKACALVLACAMTFQPVNGYFGSKQVNAVGVADKFEIPAASASGRVGAEMPYTRYDSTVATLGGGATLKTSVDWAKSNIATQASEQSYVALPSNGSYAEWTMNTTGSGVTMRFTMPDSSDGMGIKGSVDVYVNGTYAQTVNLNSYWMWQYFSGGSPSDTPGGTGCFAFDEVHFKLDKQLKEGDKIRIQSTGASGVEYGVDFLEIENVPNPIEQPDNSVNVEDYGAIPDDGIDDLDAIRAAVRDADANNMDVYFPEGTFHLSGMWNIGCSNMKITGAGMWYTNLQFTSSKAFGGGISGGNPNAGDGTSGDGYCKNLEFCNMYINSNLRSRYGENAVYKCFMDIFADGTVIHDVWEDHFECGFWFGDYNGALDYSDDVKVVNCRIRNNLADGVNFCQGTSNAAVYNCSIRNNGDDGLAMWNNTYMNAKDEKGNIFAYNTIDFVWRAGGIAIYGGDGHKIYNNYICDMFMASGIHLNTTFPGYKFGNTTGISFDNNILVRCGTNSDSWGEDLSAIDIKQDVKNVTFNNTQIYDSPFTAIRILDNNCSGITFNNTKIFGAGLSGQDISFSCNTHSPVAIREPAGTSVKFNGLEIAGIRPDKYANNAGQANTTWPYWTDRQTPQNIAGNSTVTVYDEDTTYVVPGYPNAVNGEQGGGIVNPLDGITGYDLIVTGLAWANADGSSVLKHSDKVQFTMQIKNDSNVDIPEGVTIPVKVKLLRISFYH
;
A
#
# COMPACT_ATOMS: atom_id res chain seq x y z
N MET A 1 -23.36 23.60 54.18
CA MET A 1 -22.80 22.78 55.30
C MET A 1 -22.11 21.56 54.71
N ARG A 2 -20.82 21.44 55.03
CA ARG A 2 -19.92 20.26 54.96
C ARG A 2 -19.86 19.50 53.61
N ARG A 3 -18.80 19.72 52.82
CA ARG A 3 -17.41 19.19 52.88
C ARG A 3 -17.34 17.65 52.91
N SER A 4 -16.79 17.01 51.83
CA SER A 4 -15.65 16.13 52.06
C SER A 4 -14.89 15.86 50.75
N ILE A 5 -13.62 16.18 50.75
CA ILE A 5 -12.55 15.93 49.82
C ILE A 5 -12.07 14.49 50.06
N LYS A 6 -11.78 13.70 48.99
CA LYS A 6 -10.86 12.56 49.13
C LYS A 6 -9.77 12.62 48.07
N LYS A 7 -8.56 12.73 48.58
CA LYS A 7 -7.27 12.78 47.89
C LYS A 7 -6.88 11.41 47.31
N ALA A 8 -6.25 11.46 46.16
CA ALA A 8 -5.45 10.37 45.62
C ALA A 8 -4.15 10.21 46.41
N CYS A 9 -3.80 8.97 46.77
CA CYS A 9 -2.46 8.61 47.26
C CYS A 9 -1.69 7.94 46.17
N ALA A 10 -0.59 8.56 45.74
CA ALA A 10 0.48 7.89 45.00
C ALA A 10 1.36 7.12 46.00
N LEU A 11 1.59 5.86 45.72
CA LEU A 11 2.49 5.01 46.52
C LEU A 11 3.84 4.97 45.81
N VAL A 12 4.83 5.65 46.39
CA VAL A 12 6.24 5.47 46.00
C VAL A 12 6.83 4.41 46.93
N LEU A 13 7.28 3.29 46.36
CA LEU A 13 8.00 2.27 47.12
C LEU A 13 9.51 2.51 46.95
N ALA A 14 10.14 3.05 48.00
CA ALA A 14 11.59 3.11 48.10
C ALA A 14 12.10 1.81 48.80
N CYS A 15 12.82 0.96 48.06
CA CYS A 15 13.57 -0.14 48.68
C CYS A 15 15.01 0.31 49.00
N ALA A 16 15.33 0.39 50.28
CA ALA A 16 16.72 0.52 50.75
C ALA A 16 17.45 -0.80 50.61
N MET A 17 18.55 -0.85 49.87
CA MET A 17 19.45 -1.98 49.81
C MET A 17 20.58 -1.80 50.82
N THR A 18 20.68 -2.74 51.76
CA THR A 18 21.86 -2.91 52.60
C THR A 18 22.90 -3.75 51.87
N PHE A 19 24.07 -3.20 51.68
CA PHE A 19 25.23 -3.93 51.13
C PHE A 19 25.84 -4.86 52.14
N GLN A 20 26.02 -6.14 51.81
CA GLN A 20 27.01 -7.05 52.41
C GLN A 20 27.96 -7.55 51.31
N PRO A 21 29.26 -7.59 51.51
CA PRO A 21 30.20 -8.05 50.50
C PRO A 21 30.30 -9.58 50.51
N VAL A 22 29.95 -10.19 49.39
CA VAL A 22 30.26 -11.58 49.10
C VAL A 22 31.23 -11.65 47.95
N ASN A 23 32.47 -12.08 48.24
CA ASN A 23 33.44 -12.44 47.21
C ASN A 23 32.97 -13.70 46.48
N GLY A 24 32.77 -13.63 45.17
CA GLY A 24 32.45 -14.78 44.35
C GLY A 24 32.37 -14.42 42.90
N TYR A 25 33.31 -14.89 42.11
CA TYR A 25 33.37 -15.08 40.67
C TYR A 25 32.41 -14.23 39.80
N PHE A 26 32.94 -13.20 39.20
CA PHE A 26 32.29 -12.51 38.12
C PHE A 26 32.33 -13.36 36.85
N GLY A 27 31.31 -14.18 36.62
CA GLY A 27 30.87 -14.50 35.28
C GLY A 27 30.17 -13.25 34.74
N SER A 28 30.73 -12.59 33.75
CA SER A 28 30.06 -11.54 32.99
C SER A 28 28.80 -12.13 32.37
N LYS A 29 27.63 -11.92 32.98
CA LYS A 29 26.38 -11.97 32.22
C LYS A 29 26.45 -10.79 31.28
N GLN A 30 26.72 -11.05 30.01
CA GLN A 30 26.32 -10.13 28.97
C GLN A 30 24.83 -9.82 29.19
N VAL A 31 24.53 -8.60 29.54
CA VAL A 31 23.18 -8.05 29.34
C VAL A 31 23.07 -8.01 27.84
N ASN A 32 22.32 -8.94 27.25
CA ASN A 32 22.02 -8.88 25.84
C ASN A 32 21.43 -7.50 25.58
N ALA A 33 22.10 -6.71 24.78
CA ALA A 33 21.53 -5.47 24.27
C ALA A 33 20.21 -5.83 23.58
N VAL A 34 19.17 -5.06 23.83
CA VAL A 34 17.88 -5.22 23.15
C VAL A 34 18.16 -5.15 21.66
N GLY A 35 17.81 -6.18 20.89
CA GLY A 35 18.01 -6.20 19.46
C GLY A 35 17.29 -5.05 18.78
N VAL A 36 17.76 -4.61 17.60
CA VAL A 36 17.14 -3.49 16.87
C VAL A 36 15.67 -3.80 16.58
N ALA A 37 15.34 -5.02 16.16
CA ALA A 37 13.97 -5.44 15.89
C ALA A 37 13.02 -5.36 17.09
N ASP A 38 13.54 -5.52 18.31
CA ASP A 38 12.74 -5.41 19.53
C ASP A 38 12.25 -3.98 19.81
N LYS A 39 12.86 -2.98 19.18
CA LYS A 39 12.42 -1.58 19.27
C LYS A 39 11.19 -1.28 18.39
N PHE A 40 10.86 -2.15 17.45
CA PHE A 40 9.77 -2.00 16.50
C PHE A 40 8.68 -3.04 16.76
N GLU A 41 7.79 -2.73 17.69
CA GLU A 41 6.62 -3.58 17.96
C GLU A 41 5.58 -3.42 16.85
N ILE A 42 5.11 -4.53 16.30
CA ILE A 42 4.00 -4.54 15.36
C ILE A 42 2.70 -4.71 16.13
N PRO A 43 1.76 -3.75 16.09
CA PRO A 43 0.49 -3.87 16.77
C PRO A 43 -0.28 -5.10 16.30
N ALA A 44 -0.99 -5.75 17.20
CA ALA A 44 -1.84 -6.88 16.85
C ALA A 44 -3.00 -6.45 15.92
N ALA A 45 -3.57 -7.40 15.20
CA ALA A 45 -4.77 -7.18 14.39
C ALA A 45 -5.90 -6.60 15.24
N SER A 46 -6.59 -5.56 14.74
CA SER A 46 -7.68 -4.90 15.44
C SER A 46 -8.83 -4.56 14.48
N ALA A 47 -10.01 -5.06 14.77
CA ALA A 47 -11.20 -4.78 13.97
C ALA A 47 -11.71 -3.33 14.12
N SER A 48 -11.33 -2.65 15.18
CA SER A 48 -11.62 -1.23 15.44
C SER A 48 -10.39 -0.32 15.25
N GLY A 49 -9.25 -0.90 14.87
CA GLY A 49 -8.02 -0.15 14.59
C GLY A 49 -8.03 0.49 13.21
N ARG A 50 -7.03 1.32 12.94
CA ARG A 50 -6.82 1.85 11.60
C ARG A 50 -6.58 0.72 10.59
N VAL A 51 -6.87 0.99 9.33
CA VAL A 51 -6.54 0.12 8.21
C VAL A 51 -5.69 0.92 7.24
N GLY A 52 -4.63 0.29 6.72
CA GLY A 52 -3.62 0.96 5.91
C GLY A 52 -2.50 1.61 6.71
N ALA A 53 -1.53 2.16 6.01
CA ALA A 53 -0.37 2.81 6.57
C ALA A 53 -0.69 4.22 7.09
N GLU A 54 -0.07 4.59 8.18
CA GLU A 54 -0.08 5.97 8.69
C GLU A 54 1.15 6.68 8.15
N MET A 55 0.95 7.42 7.06
CA MET A 55 2.01 8.19 6.42
C MET A 55 1.95 9.67 6.83
N PRO A 56 3.08 10.39 6.85
CA PRO A 56 3.11 11.79 7.27
C PRO A 56 2.48 12.75 6.27
N TYR A 57 2.14 12.28 5.08
CA TYR A 57 1.54 13.11 4.05
C TYR A 57 0.01 13.11 4.09
N THR A 58 -0.56 14.15 3.49
CA THR A 58 -1.99 14.23 3.16
C THR A 58 -2.14 14.25 1.65
N ARG A 59 -2.95 13.33 1.08
CA ARG A 59 -3.23 13.23 -0.35
C ARG A 59 -4.38 14.15 -0.77
N TYR A 60 -4.20 14.82 -1.90
CA TYR A 60 -5.16 15.68 -2.59
C TYR A 60 -5.38 15.14 -3.99
N ASP A 61 -6.46 14.39 -4.20
CA ASP A 61 -6.75 13.80 -5.50
C ASP A 61 -7.14 14.83 -6.56
N SER A 62 -7.04 14.44 -7.82
CA SER A 62 -7.40 15.30 -8.97
C SER A 62 -8.87 15.70 -8.97
N THR A 63 -9.75 14.89 -8.40
CA THR A 63 -11.20 15.11 -8.35
C THR A 63 -11.62 16.35 -7.55
N VAL A 64 -10.77 16.83 -6.64
CA VAL A 64 -11.04 18.03 -5.82
C VAL A 64 -10.30 19.27 -6.32
N ALA A 65 -9.54 19.17 -7.41
CA ALA A 65 -8.81 20.29 -7.99
C ALA A 65 -9.71 21.30 -8.70
N THR A 66 -9.37 22.58 -8.58
CA THR A 66 -9.93 23.63 -9.43
C THR A 66 -9.14 23.69 -10.74
N LEU A 67 -9.82 23.58 -11.88
CA LEU A 67 -9.19 23.51 -13.19
C LEU A 67 -9.24 24.84 -13.92
N GLY A 68 -8.21 25.13 -14.72
CA GLY A 68 -8.18 26.30 -15.57
C GLY A 68 -7.22 26.18 -16.77
N GLY A 69 -7.22 27.20 -17.64
CA GLY A 69 -6.35 27.20 -18.81
C GLY A 69 -6.61 26.07 -19.82
N GLY A 70 -7.82 25.48 -19.82
CA GLY A 70 -8.17 24.37 -20.70
C GLY A 70 -7.88 22.97 -20.10
N ALA A 71 -7.48 22.89 -18.84
CA ALA A 71 -7.34 21.61 -18.13
C ALA A 71 -8.69 20.89 -18.01
N THR A 72 -8.68 19.55 -18.08
CA THR A 72 -9.89 18.72 -18.01
C THR A 72 -9.67 17.50 -17.14
N LEU A 73 -10.70 17.12 -16.37
CA LEU A 73 -10.69 15.85 -15.66
C LEU A 73 -10.93 14.70 -16.67
N LYS A 74 -10.05 13.71 -16.66
CA LYS A 74 -10.20 12.45 -17.40
C LYS A 74 -10.62 11.37 -16.43
N THR A 75 -11.58 10.55 -16.83
CA THR A 75 -12.12 9.47 -15.99
C THR A 75 -12.25 8.18 -16.78
N SER A 76 -12.18 7.06 -16.09
CA SER A 76 -12.43 5.72 -16.64
C SER A 76 -13.61 5.07 -15.92
N VAL A 77 -14.82 5.44 -16.34
CA VAL A 77 -16.07 4.90 -15.76
C VAL A 77 -16.35 3.45 -16.17
N ASP A 78 -15.67 2.97 -17.18
CA ASP A 78 -15.82 1.64 -17.77
C ASP A 78 -14.69 0.68 -17.42
N TRP A 79 -13.68 1.13 -16.68
CA TRP A 79 -12.52 0.34 -16.24
C TRP A 79 -11.72 -0.28 -17.39
N ALA A 80 -11.80 0.32 -18.56
CA ALA A 80 -11.12 -0.19 -19.74
C ALA A 80 -9.60 -0.06 -19.60
N LYS A 81 -8.88 -1.15 -19.74
CA LYS A 81 -7.41 -1.17 -19.63
C LYS A 81 -6.68 -0.33 -20.69
N SER A 82 -7.36 0.03 -21.78
CA SER A 82 -6.84 0.95 -22.79
C SER A 82 -6.96 2.43 -22.38
N ASN A 83 -7.67 2.74 -21.31
CA ASN A 83 -7.86 4.09 -20.79
C ASN A 83 -6.86 4.36 -19.68
N ILE A 84 -5.96 5.33 -19.87
CA ILE A 84 -4.92 5.69 -18.88
C ILE A 84 -5.54 6.04 -17.51
N ALA A 85 -6.72 6.66 -17.48
CA ALA A 85 -7.40 6.99 -16.24
C ALA A 85 -7.72 5.76 -15.37
N THR A 86 -7.78 4.56 -15.94
CA THR A 86 -7.95 3.32 -15.17
C THR A 86 -6.76 3.04 -14.23
N GLN A 87 -5.58 3.59 -14.53
CA GLN A 87 -4.37 3.46 -13.72
C GLN A 87 -4.19 4.60 -12.70
N ALA A 88 -5.13 5.55 -12.66
CA ALA A 88 -5.11 6.69 -11.75
C ALA A 88 -5.90 6.41 -10.46
N SER A 89 -5.66 7.21 -9.44
CA SER A 89 -6.44 7.21 -8.20
C SER A 89 -7.92 7.46 -8.51
N GLU A 90 -8.80 6.63 -7.96
CA GLU A 90 -10.24 6.71 -8.23
C GLU A 90 -10.59 6.75 -9.73
N GLN A 91 -9.71 6.17 -10.59
CA GLN A 91 -9.79 6.18 -12.06
C GLN A 91 -9.99 7.58 -12.67
N SER A 92 -9.31 8.55 -12.08
CA SER A 92 -9.43 9.95 -12.54
C SER A 92 -8.11 10.71 -12.42
N TYR A 93 -7.76 11.51 -13.44
CA TYR A 93 -6.63 12.43 -13.38
C TYR A 93 -6.93 13.72 -14.14
N VAL A 94 -6.22 14.79 -13.85
CA VAL A 94 -6.35 16.07 -14.59
C VAL A 94 -5.38 16.08 -15.75
N ALA A 95 -5.90 16.22 -16.98
CA ALA A 95 -5.09 16.48 -18.17
C ALA A 95 -4.79 17.97 -18.32
N LEU A 96 -3.52 18.28 -18.62
CA LEU A 96 -2.96 19.60 -18.88
C LEU A 96 -2.50 19.69 -20.34
N PRO A 97 -3.40 19.95 -21.30
CA PRO A 97 -3.14 19.75 -22.74
C PRO A 97 -2.23 20.81 -23.38
N SER A 98 -2.01 21.96 -22.74
CA SER A 98 -1.28 23.06 -23.35
C SER A 98 -0.61 23.96 -22.32
N ASN A 99 0.30 24.81 -22.80
CA ASN A 99 0.91 25.84 -21.97
C ASN A 99 -0.13 26.69 -21.25
N GLY A 100 0.03 26.84 -19.93
CA GLY A 100 -0.86 27.59 -19.05
C GLY A 100 -2.10 26.83 -18.59
N SER A 101 -2.34 25.58 -19.03
CA SER A 101 -3.36 24.75 -18.41
C SER A 101 -2.92 24.28 -17.01
N TYR A 102 -3.84 24.29 -16.05
CA TYR A 102 -3.49 24.04 -14.64
C TYR A 102 -4.57 23.32 -13.84
N ALA A 103 -4.09 22.67 -12.76
CA ALA A 103 -4.89 22.21 -11.64
C ALA A 103 -4.42 22.92 -10.35
N GLU A 104 -5.36 23.32 -9.49
CA GLU A 104 -5.10 24.07 -8.26
C GLU A 104 -5.87 23.46 -7.09
N TRP A 105 -5.18 23.18 -6.00
CA TRP A 105 -5.75 22.61 -4.78
C TRP A 105 -5.68 23.62 -3.64
N THR A 106 -6.71 23.64 -2.80
CA THR A 106 -6.71 24.41 -1.55
C THR A 106 -6.29 23.51 -0.40
N MET A 107 -5.29 23.94 0.36
CA MET A 107 -4.73 23.16 1.46
C MET A 107 -5.62 23.16 2.70
N ASN A 108 -5.75 22.01 3.33
CA ASN A 108 -6.31 21.84 4.67
C ASN A 108 -5.26 21.32 5.66
N THR A 109 -4.02 21.19 5.22
CA THR A 109 -2.87 20.78 6.02
C THR A 109 -1.70 21.74 5.82
N THR A 110 -0.65 21.55 6.61
CA THR A 110 0.61 22.28 6.49
C THR A 110 1.69 21.38 5.94
N GLY A 111 2.62 21.92 5.14
CA GLY A 111 3.74 21.15 4.64
C GLY A 111 4.59 21.91 3.64
N SER A 112 5.82 21.46 3.44
CA SER A 112 6.74 21.97 2.42
C SER A 112 7.23 20.89 1.46
N GLY A 113 7.06 19.63 1.81
CA GLY A 113 7.30 18.50 0.91
C GLY A 113 6.10 18.24 0.03
N VAL A 114 6.32 18.09 -1.25
CA VAL A 114 5.31 17.78 -2.25
C VAL A 114 5.74 16.56 -3.02
N THR A 115 4.89 15.53 -3.04
CA THR A 115 4.97 14.44 -4.01
C THR A 115 3.85 14.63 -5.02
N MET A 116 4.15 14.58 -6.31
CA MET A 116 3.19 14.67 -7.39
C MET A 116 3.23 13.38 -8.21
N ARG A 117 2.10 12.69 -8.31
CA ARG A 117 1.96 11.58 -9.27
C ARG A 117 1.46 12.14 -10.59
N PHE A 118 2.17 11.82 -11.67
CA PHE A 118 1.95 12.43 -12.97
C PHE A 118 2.00 11.41 -14.11
N THR A 119 1.44 11.78 -15.25
CA THR A 119 1.57 11.06 -16.51
C THR A 119 2.00 11.99 -17.63
N MET A 120 2.76 11.44 -18.56
CA MET A 120 3.10 12.08 -19.82
C MET A 120 3.37 11.00 -20.87
N PRO A 121 3.29 11.30 -22.18
CA PRO A 121 3.52 10.32 -23.24
C PRO A 121 4.93 9.72 -23.18
N ASP A 122 5.06 8.53 -23.76
CA ASP A 122 6.35 7.95 -24.07
C ASP A 122 6.92 8.55 -25.38
N SER A 123 8.23 8.39 -25.58
CA SER A 123 8.85 8.65 -26.88
C SER A 123 8.60 7.51 -27.86
N SER A 124 8.77 7.77 -29.14
CA SER A 124 8.58 6.75 -30.18
C SER A 124 9.54 5.56 -30.10
N ASP A 125 10.67 5.73 -29.43
CA ASP A 125 11.68 4.70 -29.21
C ASP A 125 11.64 4.08 -27.80
N GLY A 126 10.65 4.45 -26.97
CA GLY A 126 10.50 3.93 -25.63
C GLY A 126 11.48 4.47 -24.59
N MET A 127 12.20 5.54 -24.90
CA MET A 127 13.23 6.11 -24.01
C MET A 127 12.75 7.31 -23.18
N GLY A 128 11.45 7.61 -23.24
CA GLY A 128 10.83 8.68 -22.50
C GLY A 128 11.01 10.08 -23.10
N ILE A 129 10.28 11.02 -22.56
CA ILE A 129 10.28 12.44 -22.94
C ILE A 129 10.57 13.27 -21.70
N LYS A 130 11.36 14.32 -21.84
CA LYS A 130 11.56 15.33 -20.80
C LYS A 130 10.55 16.46 -20.94
N GLY A 131 10.02 16.92 -19.81
CA GLY A 131 9.08 18.02 -19.74
C GLY A 131 9.20 18.81 -18.45
N SER A 132 8.28 19.72 -18.20
CA SER A 132 8.25 20.46 -16.94
C SER A 132 6.88 21.06 -16.65
N VAL A 133 6.63 21.30 -15.37
CA VAL A 133 5.49 22.08 -14.87
C VAL A 133 5.98 23.19 -13.97
N ASP A 134 5.24 24.30 -13.94
CA ASP A 134 5.46 25.37 -12.98
C ASP A 134 4.57 25.19 -11.77
N VAL A 135 5.13 25.45 -10.61
CA VAL A 135 4.43 25.43 -9.32
C VAL A 135 4.19 26.87 -8.85
N TYR A 136 2.96 27.15 -8.49
CA TYR A 136 2.56 28.44 -7.92
C TYR A 136 1.95 28.23 -6.54
N VAL A 137 2.25 29.13 -5.61
CA VAL A 137 1.63 29.19 -4.30
C VAL A 137 0.90 30.53 -4.18
N ASN A 138 -0.42 30.48 -3.92
CA ASN A 138 -1.28 31.67 -3.85
C ASN A 138 -1.14 32.59 -5.09
N GLY A 139 -1.02 31.99 -6.27
CA GLY A 139 -0.85 32.69 -7.53
C GLY A 139 0.55 33.25 -7.78
N THR A 140 1.48 33.09 -6.85
CA THR A 140 2.89 33.49 -7.04
C THR A 140 3.72 32.27 -7.49
N TYR A 141 4.53 32.46 -8.54
CA TYR A 141 5.45 31.45 -9.01
C TYR A 141 6.43 31.05 -7.87
N ALA A 142 6.56 29.76 -7.65
CA ALA A 142 7.48 29.19 -6.66
C ALA A 142 8.71 28.57 -7.33
N GLN A 143 8.50 27.61 -8.24
CA GLN A 143 9.58 26.92 -8.93
C GLN A 143 9.08 26.18 -10.17
N THR A 144 10.00 25.74 -11.03
CA THR A 144 9.74 24.80 -12.13
C THR A 144 10.20 23.41 -11.71
N VAL A 145 9.36 22.42 -11.89
CA VAL A 145 9.65 21.00 -11.64
C VAL A 145 9.84 20.29 -12.98
N ASN A 146 11.00 19.66 -13.14
CA ASN A 146 11.31 18.86 -14.31
C ASN A 146 10.61 17.49 -14.22
N LEU A 147 10.05 17.05 -15.33
CA LEU A 147 9.39 15.75 -15.50
C LEU A 147 10.12 14.91 -16.54
N ASN A 148 10.01 13.60 -16.41
CA ASN A 148 10.59 12.67 -17.35
C ASN A 148 9.76 11.37 -17.37
N SER A 149 9.42 10.88 -18.56
CA SER A 149 8.76 9.58 -18.70
C SER A 149 9.75 8.40 -18.92
N TYR A 150 11.02 8.59 -18.63
CA TYR A 150 12.07 7.59 -18.81
C TYR A 150 11.78 6.27 -18.09
N TRP A 151 11.26 6.29 -16.87
CA TRP A 151 10.94 5.10 -16.09
C TRP A 151 9.54 4.54 -16.36
N MET A 152 8.65 5.32 -16.97
CA MET A 152 7.27 4.96 -17.29
C MET A 152 7.20 4.01 -18.48
N TRP A 153 6.01 3.50 -18.73
CA TRP A 153 5.59 2.76 -19.91
C TRP A 153 6.25 1.39 -20.10
N GLN A 154 5.57 0.40 -19.60
CA GLN A 154 5.76 -1.00 -19.99
C GLN A 154 4.58 -1.43 -20.86
N TYR A 155 4.83 -2.18 -21.92
CA TYR A 155 3.82 -2.57 -22.88
C TYR A 155 3.64 -4.07 -22.87
N PHE A 156 2.38 -4.54 -22.80
CA PHE A 156 2.08 -5.95 -22.81
C PHE A 156 1.61 -6.41 -24.18
N SER A 157 2.26 -7.46 -24.68
CA SER A 157 1.87 -8.18 -25.88
C SER A 157 2.06 -9.68 -25.61
N GLY A 158 0.95 -10.41 -25.44
CA GLY A 158 1.00 -11.84 -25.18
C GLY A 158 1.60 -12.26 -23.84
N GLY A 159 1.34 -11.49 -22.78
CA GLY A 159 1.69 -11.85 -21.40
C GLY A 159 3.06 -11.38 -20.91
N SER A 160 3.97 -11.03 -21.80
CA SER A 160 5.29 -10.53 -21.41
C SER A 160 5.39 -9.02 -21.65
N PRO A 161 5.84 -8.24 -20.67
CA PRO A 161 6.05 -6.82 -20.87
C PRO A 161 7.30 -6.53 -21.72
N SER A 162 7.28 -5.35 -22.34
CA SER A 162 8.34 -4.84 -23.21
C SER A 162 8.47 -3.35 -23.07
N ASP A 163 9.66 -2.82 -23.24
CA ASP A 163 9.92 -1.36 -23.32
C ASP A 163 9.56 -0.80 -24.70
N THR A 164 9.33 -1.64 -25.69
CA THR A 164 9.00 -1.20 -27.06
C THR A 164 7.55 -0.79 -27.14
N PRO A 165 7.23 0.46 -27.57
CA PRO A 165 5.88 0.94 -27.70
C PRO A 165 4.99 0.02 -28.55
N GLY A 166 3.82 -0.30 -28.04
CA GLY A 166 2.83 -1.18 -28.68
C GLY A 166 2.10 -2.05 -27.66
N GLY A 167 0.91 -2.55 -27.99
CA GLY A 167 0.10 -3.32 -27.05
C GLY A 167 -0.57 -2.48 -25.97
N THR A 168 -0.88 -3.08 -24.82
CA THR A 168 -1.48 -2.37 -23.69
C THR A 168 -0.38 -1.72 -22.86
N GLY A 169 -0.41 -0.38 -22.77
CA GLY A 169 0.53 0.38 -21.95
C GLY A 169 0.15 0.33 -20.47
N CYS A 170 1.07 -0.09 -19.63
CA CYS A 170 0.99 -0.08 -18.18
C CYS A 170 2.10 0.80 -17.62
N PHE A 171 2.08 1.02 -16.30
CA PHE A 171 3.04 1.92 -15.68
C PHE A 171 2.99 3.34 -16.30
N ALA A 172 1.77 3.80 -16.57
CA ALA A 172 1.52 5.07 -17.24
C ALA A 172 1.71 6.29 -16.34
N PHE A 173 1.95 6.11 -15.06
CA PHE A 173 2.19 7.16 -14.08
C PHE A 173 3.49 6.92 -13.35
N ASP A 174 4.17 8.01 -13.02
CA ASP A 174 5.38 8.06 -12.20
C ASP A 174 5.21 9.15 -11.13
N GLU A 175 6.16 9.27 -10.24
CA GLU A 175 6.16 10.27 -9.18
C GLU A 175 7.37 11.18 -9.25
N VAL A 176 7.18 12.44 -8.88
CA VAL A 176 8.26 13.38 -8.61
C VAL A 176 8.02 14.02 -7.24
N HIS A 177 9.07 14.17 -6.47
CA HIS A 177 8.99 14.86 -5.18
C HIS A 177 9.95 16.06 -5.14
N PHE A 178 9.53 17.11 -4.43
CA PHE A 178 10.28 18.35 -4.32
C PHE A 178 9.92 19.10 -3.04
N LYS A 179 10.81 19.96 -2.58
CA LYS A 179 10.59 20.85 -1.44
C LYS A 179 10.21 22.24 -1.92
N LEU A 180 9.28 22.89 -1.23
CA LEU A 180 8.98 24.31 -1.37
C LEU A 180 9.83 25.12 -0.40
N ASP A 181 10.31 26.29 -0.81
CA ASP A 181 11.06 27.21 0.06
C ASP A 181 10.22 27.68 1.26
N LYS A 182 8.91 27.69 1.11
CA LYS A 182 7.97 28.12 2.16
C LYS A 182 6.95 27.02 2.43
N GLN A 183 6.71 26.82 3.72
CA GLN A 183 5.66 25.92 4.18
C GLN A 183 4.28 26.42 3.76
N LEU A 184 3.50 25.57 3.13
CA LEU A 184 2.08 25.75 2.89
C LEU A 184 1.34 25.72 4.23
N LYS A 185 0.23 26.46 4.29
CA LYS A 185 -0.67 26.55 5.44
C LYS A 185 -2.09 26.21 5.01
N GLU A 186 -2.93 25.88 5.97
CA GLU A 186 -4.36 25.75 5.73
C GLU A 186 -4.92 27.01 5.04
N GLY A 187 -5.69 26.82 3.97
CA GLY A 187 -6.23 27.87 3.11
C GLY A 187 -5.31 28.33 1.97
N ASP A 188 -4.02 28.01 2.00
CA ASP A 188 -3.13 28.28 0.89
C ASP A 188 -3.55 27.46 -0.36
N LYS A 189 -3.18 27.96 -1.53
CA LYS A 189 -3.44 27.29 -2.80
C LYS A 189 -2.12 26.88 -3.45
N ILE A 190 -2.00 25.63 -3.82
CA ILE A 190 -0.93 25.14 -4.68
C ILE A 190 -1.48 24.87 -6.08
N ARG A 191 -0.79 25.35 -7.10
CA ARG A 191 -1.16 25.15 -8.49
C ARG A 191 -0.01 24.48 -9.24
N ILE A 192 -0.36 23.47 -10.02
CA ILE A 192 0.52 22.82 -10.99
C ILE A 192 0.06 23.25 -12.38
N GLN A 193 0.95 23.87 -13.12
CA GLN A 193 0.66 24.46 -14.43
C GLN A 193 1.64 23.97 -15.49
N SER A 194 1.10 23.52 -16.64
CA SER A 194 1.93 23.11 -17.79
C SER A 194 2.75 24.28 -18.33
N THR A 195 4.05 24.06 -18.51
CA THR A 195 4.95 24.99 -19.21
C THR A 195 4.82 24.92 -20.73
N GLY A 196 4.13 23.87 -21.25
CA GLY A 196 4.11 23.55 -22.68
C GLY A 196 5.41 23.01 -23.22
N ALA A 197 6.38 22.68 -22.37
CA ALA A 197 7.63 22.06 -22.78
C ALA A 197 7.38 20.73 -23.53
N SER A 198 8.22 20.46 -24.53
CA SER A 198 8.10 19.29 -25.42
C SER A 198 6.80 19.17 -26.24
N GLY A 199 5.84 20.09 -26.08
CA GLY A 199 4.60 20.13 -26.85
C GLY A 199 3.66 18.92 -26.62
N VAL A 200 3.76 18.26 -25.44
CA VAL A 200 2.94 17.10 -25.06
C VAL A 200 1.94 17.47 -23.97
N GLU A 201 0.88 16.66 -23.86
CA GLU A 201 -0.05 16.74 -22.75
C GLU A 201 0.61 16.14 -21.50
N TYR A 202 0.49 16.82 -20.36
CA TYR A 202 0.80 16.27 -19.05
C TYR A 202 -0.50 15.87 -18.34
N GLY A 203 -0.41 14.95 -17.40
CA GLY A 203 -1.50 14.64 -16.50
C GLY A 203 -1.03 14.70 -15.05
N VAL A 204 -1.91 15.10 -14.15
CA VAL A 204 -1.67 15.08 -12.70
C VAL A 204 -2.75 14.22 -12.05
N ASP A 205 -2.34 13.19 -11.34
CA ASP A 205 -3.22 12.27 -10.64
C ASP A 205 -3.58 12.83 -9.25
N PHE A 206 -2.56 13.07 -8.41
CA PHE A 206 -2.73 13.67 -7.08
C PHE A 206 -1.46 14.41 -6.64
N LEU A 207 -1.63 15.18 -5.58
CA LEU A 207 -0.52 15.70 -4.77
C LEU A 207 -0.56 15.07 -3.38
N GLU A 208 0.60 14.80 -2.82
CA GLU A 208 0.76 14.49 -1.40
C GLU A 208 1.61 15.59 -0.74
N ILE A 209 1.09 16.16 0.34
CA ILE A 209 1.72 17.28 1.06
C ILE A 209 2.09 16.84 2.46
N GLU A 210 3.34 17.07 2.85
CA GLU A 210 3.81 16.73 4.19
C GLU A 210 4.76 17.77 4.78
N ASN A 211 4.89 17.74 6.09
CA ASN A 211 5.92 18.48 6.78
C ASN A 211 7.27 17.79 6.58
N VAL A 212 8.21 18.47 5.93
CA VAL A 212 9.59 17.96 5.83
C VAL A 212 10.25 18.16 7.20
N PRO A 213 10.69 17.10 7.88
CA PRO A 213 11.40 17.23 9.15
C PRO A 213 12.76 17.93 8.94
N ASN A 214 13.38 18.40 10.01
CA ASN A 214 14.77 18.87 9.91
C ASN A 214 15.70 17.70 9.56
N PRO A 215 16.82 17.94 8.86
CA PRO A 215 17.80 16.89 8.61
C PRO A 215 18.33 16.33 9.92
N ILE A 216 18.57 15.03 9.93
CA ILE A 216 19.17 14.31 11.05
C ILE A 216 20.65 14.65 11.06
N GLU A 217 21.17 15.14 12.18
CA GLU A 217 22.58 15.38 12.37
C GLU A 217 23.36 14.06 12.52
N GLN A 218 24.66 14.09 12.23
CA GLN A 218 25.53 12.92 12.39
C GLN A 218 25.45 12.38 13.82
N PRO A 219 25.08 11.11 14.05
CA PRO A 219 25.05 10.52 15.38
C PRO A 219 26.45 10.44 16.02
N ASP A 220 26.51 10.56 17.34
CA ASP A 220 27.71 10.22 18.08
C ASP A 220 28.13 8.77 17.78
N ASN A 221 29.42 8.48 17.78
CA ASN A 221 29.98 7.15 17.47
C ASN A 221 29.63 6.64 16.06
N SER A 222 29.61 7.54 15.08
CA SER A 222 29.45 7.18 13.66
C SER A 222 30.61 7.74 12.82
N VAL A 223 30.88 7.08 11.71
CA VAL A 223 31.75 7.60 10.65
C VAL A 223 30.89 8.32 9.60
N ASN A 224 31.40 9.43 9.07
CA ASN A 224 30.80 10.12 7.93
C ASN A 224 31.43 9.59 6.64
N VAL A 225 30.63 9.22 5.64
CA VAL A 225 31.14 8.70 4.36
C VAL A 225 32.00 9.71 3.61
N GLU A 226 31.80 11.02 3.81
CA GLU A 226 32.64 12.08 3.23
C GLU A 226 34.09 12.01 3.71
N ASP A 227 34.34 11.57 4.95
CA ASP A 227 35.69 11.40 5.49
C ASP A 227 36.52 10.34 4.75
N TYR A 228 35.83 9.50 3.96
CA TYR A 228 36.43 8.43 3.14
C TYR A 228 36.47 8.77 1.66
N GLY A 229 36.01 9.97 1.30
CA GLY A 229 36.04 10.49 -0.06
C GLY A 229 34.78 10.35 -0.88
N ALA A 230 33.64 9.97 -0.27
CA ALA A 230 32.35 10.10 -0.89
C ALA A 230 31.97 11.60 -0.91
N ILE A 231 31.67 12.15 -2.09
CA ILE A 231 31.37 13.58 -2.23
C ILE A 231 29.97 13.74 -2.84
N PRO A 232 28.99 14.21 -2.07
CA PRO A 232 27.65 14.37 -2.60
C PRO A 232 27.58 15.37 -3.76
N ASP A 233 26.66 15.17 -4.68
CA ASP A 233 26.30 16.05 -5.80
C ASP A 233 27.41 16.33 -6.84
N ASP A 234 28.53 15.62 -6.80
CA ASP A 234 29.63 15.81 -7.78
C ASP A 234 29.49 14.93 -9.04
N GLY A 235 28.59 13.97 -9.05
CA GLY A 235 28.32 13.05 -10.16
C GLY A 235 29.38 11.96 -10.35
N ILE A 236 30.28 11.79 -9.39
CA ILE A 236 31.35 10.77 -9.40
C ILE A 236 30.87 9.56 -8.59
N ASP A 237 31.42 8.38 -8.90
CA ASP A 237 31.08 7.14 -8.19
C ASP A 237 31.66 7.12 -6.77
N ASP A 238 30.79 7.00 -5.77
CA ASP A 238 31.12 6.98 -4.34
C ASP A 238 31.26 5.57 -3.76
N LEU A 239 30.97 4.52 -4.54
CA LEU A 239 30.79 3.17 -4.03
C LEU A 239 32.00 2.64 -3.25
N ASP A 240 33.22 2.91 -3.72
CA ASP A 240 34.45 2.46 -3.04
C ASP A 240 34.71 3.22 -1.74
N ALA A 241 34.37 4.51 -1.70
CA ALA A 241 34.48 5.35 -0.50
C ALA A 241 33.45 4.88 0.56
N ILE A 242 32.22 4.63 0.15
CA ILE A 242 31.16 4.08 1.01
C ILE A 242 31.57 2.72 1.60
N ARG A 243 32.10 1.83 0.77
CA ARG A 243 32.61 0.52 1.24
C ARG A 243 33.77 0.66 2.22
N ALA A 244 34.63 1.67 2.04
CA ALA A 244 35.73 1.95 2.96
C ALA A 244 35.22 2.45 4.32
N ALA A 245 34.23 3.35 4.32
CA ALA A 245 33.57 3.83 5.53
C ALA A 245 32.93 2.69 6.32
N VAL A 246 32.17 1.82 5.64
CA VAL A 246 31.52 0.67 6.27
C VAL A 246 32.51 -0.30 6.89
N ARG A 247 33.62 -0.61 6.19
CA ARG A 247 34.68 -1.48 6.75
C ARG A 247 35.34 -0.89 8.00
N ASP A 248 35.59 0.41 8.01
CA ASP A 248 36.19 1.07 9.16
C ASP A 248 35.24 1.13 10.34
N ALA A 249 33.95 1.43 10.06
CA ALA A 249 32.90 1.41 11.08
C ALA A 249 32.75 0.03 11.72
N ASP A 250 32.72 -1.03 10.93
CA ASP A 250 32.65 -2.42 11.41
C ASP A 250 33.85 -2.77 12.28
N ALA A 251 35.06 -2.46 11.83
CA ALA A 251 36.29 -2.75 12.60
C ALA A 251 36.37 -2.00 13.94
N ASN A 252 35.69 -0.87 14.08
CA ASN A 252 35.71 -0.01 15.26
C ASN A 252 34.40 -0.05 16.07
N ASN A 253 33.41 -0.85 15.70
CA ASN A 253 32.06 -0.92 16.29
C ASN A 253 31.40 0.47 16.29
N MET A 254 31.41 1.15 15.15
CA MET A 254 30.77 2.43 14.90
C MET A 254 29.63 2.28 13.92
N ASP A 255 28.76 3.27 13.88
CA ASP A 255 27.68 3.42 12.89
C ASP A 255 28.19 4.17 11.64
N VAL A 256 27.38 4.19 10.57
CA VAL A 256 27.70 4.90 9.32
C VAL A 256 26.64 5.98 9.07
N TYR A 257 27.10 7.18 8.75
CA TYR A 257 26.27 8.32 8.45
C TYR A 257 26.50 8.87 7.06
N PHE A 258 25.40 9.13 6.35
CA PHE A 258 25.34 9.80 5.06
C PHE A 258 24.71 11.18 5.25
N PRO A 259 25.46 12.28 5.00
CA PRO A 259 24.90 13.64 5.08
C PRO A 259 23.92 13.95 3.93
N GLU A 260 23.45 15.19 3.88
CA GLU A 260 22.59 15.69 2.82
C GLU A 260 23.32 15.68 1.47
N GLY A 261 22.63 15.28 0.41
CA GLY A 261 23.09 15.28 -0.98
C GLY A 261 22.89 13.94 -1.68
N THR A 262 23.31 13.88 -2.94
CA THR A 262 23.16 12.69 -3.81
C THR A 262 24.50 11.99 -3.95
N PHE A 263 24.58 10.77 -3.48
CA PHE A 263 25.75 9.89 -3.62
C PHE A 263 25.51 8.91 -4.79
N HIS A 264 26.48 8.78 -5.67
CA HIS A 264 26.37 7.98 -6.88
C HIS A 264 27.01 6.60 -6.69
N LEU A 265 26.29 5.53 -7.04
CA LEU A 265 26.76 4.15 -6.94
C LEU A 265 26.72 3.48 -8.32
N SER A 266 27.88 3.11 -8.84
CA SER A 266 28.01 2.51 -10.17
C SER A 266 27.78 1.00 -10.22
N GLY A 267 27.59 0.33 -9.08
CA GLY A 267 27.44 -1.11 -8.98
C GLY A 267 26.73 -1.55 -7.71
N MET A 268 26.65 -2.87 -7.50
CA MET A 268 26.04 -3.46 -6.32
C MET A 268 26.87 -3.11 -5.06
N TRP A 269 26.17 -2.70 -4.02
CA TRP A 269 26.73 -2.49 -2.69
C TRP A 269 26.42 -3.70 -1.80
N ASN A 270 27.40 -4.56 -1.59
CA ASN A 270 27.29 -5.66 -0.62
C ASN A 270 27.75 -5.17 0.76
N ILE A 271 26.85 -5.09 1.71
CA ILE A 271 27.13 -4.63 3.09
C ILE A 271 27.85 -5.72 3.88
N GLY A 272 27.22 -6.85 4.11
CA GLY A 272 27.76 -8.02 4.81
C GLY A 272 28.26 -7.77 6.24
N CYS A 273 27.82 -6.69 6.89
CA CYS A 273 28.19 -6.29 8.27
C CYS A 273 27.01 -6.48 9.23
N SER A 274 27.30 -6.64 10.50
CA SER A 274 26.30 -6.90 11.55
C SER A 274 26.44 -5.91 12.72
N ASN A 275 25.37 -5.78 13.52
CA ASN A 275 25.35 -4.95 14.74
C ASN A 275 25.69 -3.46 14.48
N MET A 276 25.23 -2.92 13.38
CA MET A 276 25.57 -1.57 12.89
C MET A 276 24.30 -0.82 12.54
N LYS A 277 24.35 0.49 12.66
CA LYS A 277 23.37 1.39 12.09
C LYS A 277 23.95 2.09 10.89
N ILE A 278 23.24 2.08 9.76
CA ILE A 278 23.51 2.86 8.56
C ILE A 278 22.37 3.84 8.39
N THR A 279 22.63 5.14 8.50
CA THR A 279 21.58 6.15 8.49
C THR A 279 21.94 7.34 7.59
N GLY A 280 20.92 7.88 6.91
CA GLY A 280 21.01 9.15 6.21
C GLY A 280 20.53 10.33 7.04
N ALA A 281 20.66 11.53 6.47
CA ALA A 281 20.09 12.76 7.02
C ALA A 281 18.56 12.83 6.92
N GLY A 282 17.92 11.88 6.26
CA GLY A 282 16.48 11.77 6.09
C GLY A 282 16.08 11.52 4.64
N MET A 283 14.87 10.98 4.41
CA MET A 283 14.33 10.65 3.08
C MET A 283 14.23 11.87 2.13
N TRP A 284 14.22 13.08 2.66
CA TRP A 284 14.18 14.34 1.91
C TRP A 284 15.55 14.96 1.69
N TYR A 285 16.61 14.35 2.19
CA TYR A 285 17.95 14.95 2.24
C TYR A 285 19.04 14.09 1.65
N THR A 286 19.11 12.83 2.02
CA THR A 286 20.12 11.89 1.51
C THR A 286 19.53 11.07 0.37
N ASN A 287 20.18 11.07 -0.79
CA ASN A 287 19.85 10.23 -1.93
C ASN A 287 21.01 9.30 -2.29
N LEU A 288 20.76 8.00 -2.36
CA LEU A 288 21.63 7.02 -2.97
C LEU A 288 21.17 6.75 -4.40
N GLN A 289 21.89 7.26 -5.39
CA GLN A 289 21.55 7.13 -6.80
C GLN A 289 22.37 6.04 -7.47
N PHE A 290 21.76 4.90 -7.75
CA PHE A 290 22.38 3.87 -8.59
C PHE A 290 22.37 4.30 -10.06
N THR A 291 23.53 4.38 -10.68
CA THR A 291 23.72 5.07 -11.96
C THR A 291 23.60 4.18 -13.19
N SER A 292 23.71 2.86 -13.03
CA SER A 292 23.60 1.92 -14.15
C SER A 292 22.15 1.81 -14.64
N SER A 293 21.95 1.82 -15.95
CA SER A 293 20.65 1.49 -16.59
C SER A 293 20.50 0.01 -16.92
N LYS A 294 21.52 -0.81 -16.65
CA LYS A 294 21.57 -2.22 -17.03
C LYS A 294 20.99 -3.11 -15.94
N ALA A 295 20.44 -4.23 -16.35
CA ALA A 295 19.76 -5.21 -15.51
C ALA A 295 20.61 -5.84 -14.37
N PHE A 296 21.90 -5.68 -14.37
CA PHE A 296 22.82 -6.13 -13.30
C PHE A 296 23.67 -4.95 -12.79
N GLY A 297 23.05 -3.80 -12.65
CA GLY A 297 23.79 -2.56 -12.47
C GLY A 297 23.90 -2.04 -11.06
N GLY A 298 23.25 -2.64 -10.07
CA GLY A 298 23.28 -2.08 -8.72
C GLY A 298 22.35 -2.77 -7.73
N GLY A 299 22.06 -2.07 -6.65
CA GLY A 299 21.26 -2.50 -5.51
C GLY A 299 22.11 -2.78 -4.28
N ILE A 300 21.46 -3.03 -3.16
CA ILE A 300 22.04 -3.26 -1.84
C ILE A 300 21.86 -4.73 -1.48
N SER A 301 22.96 -5.47 -1.33
CA SER A 301 22.95 -6.85 -0.85
C SER A 301 23.23 -6.92 0.65
N GLY A 302 22.41 -7.65 1.40
CA GLY A 302 22.70 -7.97 2.80
C GLY A 302 23.88 -8.92 2.98
N GLY A 303 24.31 -9.51 1.87
CA GLY A 303 25.41 -10.45 1.79
C GLY A 303 24.95 -11.86 1.48
N ASN A 304 25.87 -12.59 0.87
CA ASN A 304 25.74 -14.01 0.58
C ASN A 304 27.01 -14.71 1.11
N PRO A 305 26.88 -15.63 2.05
CA PRO A 305 28.05 -16.29 2.64
C PRO A 305 28.91 -17.07 1.63
N ASN A 306 28.38 -17.32 0.43
CA ASN A 306 29.09 -18.01 -0.64
C ASN A 306 29.68 -17.07 -1.71
N ALA A 307 29.35 -15.78 -1.69
CA ALA A 307 29.76 -14.85 -2.75
C ALA A 307 31.22 -14.38 -2.64
N GLY A 308 31.79 -14.37 -1.47
CA GLY A 308 33.22 -14.08 -1.26
C GLY A 308 33.67 -12.64 -1.56
N ASP A 309 32.74 -11.72 -1.79
CA ASP A 309 32.98 -10.33 -2.17
C ASP A 309 32.45 -9.32 -1.13
N GLY A 310 32.07 -9.84 0.04
CA GLY A 310 31.56 -9.04 1.14
C GLY A 310 32.54 -7.96 1.61
N THR A 311 32.01 -6.86 2.06
CA THR A 311 32.78 -5.74 2.61
C THR A 311 33.35 -6.08 3.97
N SER A 312 32.76 -7.05 4.65
CA SER A 312 33.21 -7.53 5.96
C SER A 312 33.27 -9.07 6.04
N GLY A 313 33.67 -9.58 7.19
CA GLY A 313 33.83 -11.01 7.45
C GLY A 313 32.57 -11.76 7.88
N ASP A 314 31.41 -11.11 8.05
CA ASP A 314 30.22 -11.75 8.62
C ASP A 314 29.43 -12.59 7.62
N GLY A 315 29.67 -12.39 6.33
CA GLY A 315 28.98 -13.12 5.26
C GLY A 315 27.64 -12.55 4.89
N TYR A 316 26.79 -12.18 5.85
CA TYR A 316 25.49 -11.52 5.66
C TYR A 316 25.08 -10.69 6.89
N CYS A 317 24.14 -9.76 6.69
CA CYS A 317 23.73 -8.80 7.73
C CYS A 317 22.88 -9.43 8.81
N LYS A 318 23.22 -9.16 10.06
CA LYS A 318 22.45 -9.49 11.26
C LYS A 318 22.34 -8.29 12.17
N ASN A 319 21.19 -8.08 12.78
CA ASN A 319 20.94 -6.97 13.71
C ASN A 319 21.44 -5.62 13.13
N LEU A 320 21.20 -5.42 11.85
CA LEU A 320 21.48 -4.17 11.13
C LEU A 320 20.28 -3.22 11.25
N GLU A 321 20.54 -1.93 11.45
CA GLU A 321 19.54 -0.87 11.32
C GLU A 321 19.90 -0.03 10.09
N PHE A 322 19.06 -0.06 9.05
CA PHE A 322 19.25 0.74 7.84
C PHE A 322 18.09 1.71 7.67
N CYS A 323 18.35 3.02 7.60
CA CYS A 323 17.24 3.98 7.68
C CYS A 323 17.53 5.38 7.13
N ASN A 324 16.45 6.18 7.02
CA ASN A 324 16.45 7.63 6.83
C ASN A 324 17.10 8.09 5.53
N MET A 325 16.75 7.50 4.39
CA MET A 325 17.26 7.96 3.10
C MET A 325 16.31 7.64 1.94
N TYR A 326 16.48 8.38 0.88
CA TYR A 326 15.92 8.09 -0.43
C TYR A 326 16.92 7.27 -1.25
N ILE A 327 16.44 6.28 -1.99
CA ILE A 327 17.27 5.40 -2.81
C ILE A 327 16.61 5.25 -4.17
N ASN A 328 17.34 5.55 -5.25
CA ASN A 328 16.81 5.54 -6.60
C ASN A 328 17.77 4.85 -7.58
N SER A 329 17.25 4.40 -8.72
CA SER A 329 18.06 3.79 -9.75
C SER A 329 17.76 4.33 -11.15
N ASN A 330 18.73 4.14 -12.05
CA ASN A 330 18.59 4.42 -13.48
C ASN A 330 18.17 3.17 -14.29
N LEU A 331 17.68 2.12 -13.62
CA LEU A 331 17.20 0.93 -14.32
C LEU A 331 16.07 1.28 -15.29
N ARG A 332 16.24 0.95 -16.58
CA ARG A 332 15.22 1.22 -17.61
C ARG A 332 14.31 0.03 -17.83
N SER A 333 14.84 -1.19 -17.79
CA SER A 333 14.09 -2.40 -18.13
C SER A 333 14.57 -3.61 -17.35
N ARG A 334 13.62 -4.46 -16.96
CA ARG A 334 13.92 -5.79 -16.42
C ARG A 334 14.02 -6.87 -17.50
N TYR A 335 13.60 -6.59 -18.73
CA TYR A 335 13.31 -7.62 -19.74
C TYR A 335 14.38 -7.77 -20.80
N GLY A 336 15.29 -6.85 -20.92
CA GLY A 336 16.38 -6.92 -21.90
C GLY A 336 17.46 -7.96 -21.56
N GLU A 337 17.62 -8.28 -20.30
CA GLU A 337 18.61 -9.24 -19.76
C GLU A 337 18.04 -9.81 -18.45
N ASN A 338 18.57 -10.92 -17.94
CA ASN A 338 18.15 -11.47 -16.66
C ASN A 338 18.40 -10.43 -15.54
N ALA A 339 17.38 -9.73 -15.12
CA ALA A 339 17.51 -8.62 -14.20
C ALA A 339 17.75 -9.11 -12.76
N VAL A 340 18.83 -8.61 -12.15
CA VAL A 340 19.10 -8.70 -10.71
C VAL A 340 19.45 -7.30 -10.26
N TYR A 341 18.48 -6.42 -10.12
CA TYR A 341 18.67 -5.02 -9.76
C TYR A 341 17.61 -4.63 -8.74
N LYS A 342 17.73 -5.20 -7.57
CA LYS A 342 16.80 -5.00 -6.48
C LYS A 342 17.35 -3.95 -5.53
N CYS A 343 16.50 -3.10 -4.96
CA CYS A 343 16.97 -2.11 -3.99
C CYS A 343 17.64 -2.80 -2.80
N PHE A 344 16.95 -3.78 -2.18
CA PHE A 344 17.52 -4.64 -1.15
C PHE A 344 17.38 -6.11 -1.56
N MET A 345 18.46 -6.87 -1.45
CA MET A 345 18.47 -8.29 -1.85
C MET A 345 19.31 -9.16 -0.94
N ASP A 346 19.18 -10.47 -1.13
CA ASP A 346 19.88 -11.53 -0.42
C ASP A 346 19.47 -11.65 1.05
N ILE A 347 20.40 -11.88 1.96
CA ILE A 347 20.10 -12.27 3.34
C ILE A 347 20.27 -11.10 4.30
N PHE A 348 19.15 -10.71 4.91
CA PHE A 348 19.08 -9.85 6.07
C PHE A 348 18.41 -10.64 7.20
N ALA A 349 19.03 -10.76 8.36
CA ALA A 349 18.57 -11.71 9.37
C ALA A 349 18.73 -11.23 10.82
N ASP A 350 18.33 -12.07 11.75
CA ASP A 350 18.54 -11.98 13.18
C ASP A 350 18.27 -10.59 13.78
N GLY A 351 17.09 -10.04 13.50
CA GLY A 351 16.67 -8.76 14.06
C GLY A 351 17.07 -7.53 13.24
N THR A 352 17.40 -7.69 11.96
CA THR A 352 17.64 -6.56 11.06
C THR A 352 16.35 -5.77 10.81
N VAL A 353 16.45 -4.44 10.82
CA VAL A 353 15.34 -3.54 10.50
C VAL A 353 15.76 -2.54 9.44
N ILE A 354 14.95 -2.44 8.37
CA ILE A 354 15.05 -1.40 7.35
C ILE A 354 13.83 -0.50 7.54
N HIS A 355 14.04 0.77 7.84
CA HIS A 355 12.92 1.65 8.17
C HIS A 355 13.12 3.10 7.71
N ASP A 356 12.02 3.80 7.50
CA ASP A 356 12.04 5.19 7.05
C ASP A 356 12.91 5.36 5.79
N VAL A 357 12.76 4.43 4.85
CA VAL A 357 13.41 4.44 3.54
C VAL A 357 12.36 4.72 2.46
N TRP A 358 12.71 5.58 1.52
CA TRP A 358 11.95 5.79 0.30
C TRP A 358 12.76 5.24 -0.87
N GLU A 359 12.32 4.16 -1.49
CA GLU A 359 12.98 3.58 -2.65
C GLU A 359 12.14 3.72 -3.91
N ASP A 360 12.81 3.82 -5.06
CA ASP A 360 12.18 4.15 -6.33
C ASP A 360 12.94 3.54 -7.53
N HIS A 361 12.19 3.06 -8.55
CA HIS A 361 12.70 2.67 -9.86
C HIS A 361 13.69 1.49 -9.88
N PHE A 362 13.48 0.49 -9.06
CA PHE A 362 14.24 -0.76 -9.13
C PHE A 362 13.49 -1.85 -9.92
N GLU A 363 14.14 -2.98 -10.12
CA GLU A 363 13.46 -4.16 -10.65
C GLU A 363 12.50 -4.71 -9.57
N CYS A 364 12.95 -4.76 -8.32
CA CYS A 364 12.14 -5.09 -7.15
C CYS A 364 12.64 -4.22 -5.99
N GLY A 365 11.75 -3.76 -5.12
CA GLY A 365 12.15 -3.00 -3.94
C GLY A 365 12.93 -3.86 -2.97
N PHE A 366 12.31 -4.91 -2.44
CA PHE A 366 12.92 -5.81 -1.47
C PHE A 366 12.74 -7.27 -1.92
N TRP A 367 13.85 -8.00 -1.99
CA TRP A 367 13.85 -9.43 -2.31
C TRP A 367 14.72 -10.18 -1.31
N PHE A 368 14.11 -10.72 -0.28
CA PHE A 368 14.83 -11.46 0.74
C PHE A 368 14.85 -12.95 0.43
N GLY A 369 16.05 -13.52 0.31
CA GLY A 369 16.29 -14.91 0.04
C GLY A 369 17.53 -15.10 -0.82
N ASP A 370 18.10 -16.28 -0.79
CA ASP A 370 19.33 -16.61 -1.51
C ASP A 370 19.05 -17.54 -2.70
N TYR A 371 19.41 -17.10 -3.89
CA TYR A 371 19.30 -17.88 -5.11
C TYR A 371 20.29 -19.05 -5.25
N ASN A 372 21.32 -19.09 -4.43
CA ASN A 372 22.43 -20.03 -4.58
C ASN A 372 22.24 -21.37 -3.85
N GLY A 373 21.03 -21.71 -3.48
CA GLY A 373 20.75 -22.93 -2.73
C GLY A 373 21.18 -22.86 -1.29
N ALA A 374 20.79 -21.80 -0.66
CA ALA A 374 21.27 -21.31 0.62
C ALA A 374 21.22 -22.33 1.74
N LEU A 375 22.28 -22.28 2.50
CA LEU A 375 22.34 -22.87 3.83
C LEU A 375 21.74 -21.94 4.90
N ASP A 376 21.62 -20.64 4.59
CA ASP A 376 21.11 -19.60 5.48
C ASP A 376 19.90 -18.88 4.87
N TYR A 377 19.08 -18.24 5.71
CA TYR A 377 17.80 -17.66 5.34
C TYR A 377 17.64 -16.32 6.04
N SER A 378 16.90 -15.39 5.42
CA SER A 378 16.40 -14.24 6.12
C SER A 378 15.41 -14.68 7.20
N ASP A 379 15.68 -14.29 8.43
CA ASP A 379 14.85 -14.61 9.61
C ASP A 379 14.76 -13.37 10.49
N ASP A 380 13.57 -13.03 11.00
CA ASP A 380 13.32 -11.86 11.85
C ASP A 380 13.83 -10.54 11.23
N VAL A 381 13.53 -10.31 9.95
CA VAL A 381 13.76 -9.02 9.28
C VAL A 381 12.48 -8.20 9.23
N LYS A 382 12.56 -6.91 9.50
CA LYS A 382 11.43 -6.00 9.46
C LYS A 382 11.66 -4.86 8.47
N VAL A 383 10.65 -4.57 7.64
CA VAL A 383 10.56 -3.38 6.79
C VAL A 383 9.45 -2.49 7.35
N VAL A 384 9.79 -1.30 7.81
CA VAL A 384 8.90 -0.47 8.62
C VAL A 384 8.87 0.98 8.11
N ASN A 385 7.69 1.59 8.03
CA ASN A 385 7.52 3.00 7.65
C ASN A 385 8.17 3.37 6.29
N CYS A 386 8.32 2.41 5.38
CA CYS A 386 8.96 2.65 4.09
C CYS A 386 7.96 3.10 3.02
N ARG A 387 8.49 3.83 2.02
CA ARG A 387 7.83 4.12 0.76
C ARG A 387 8.49 3.27 -0.32
N ILE A 388 7.74 2.33 -0.90
CA ILE A 388 8.23 1.31 -1.82
C ILE A 388 7.49 1.50 -3.13
N ARG A 389 8.16 2.03 -4.16
CA ARG A 389 7.43 2.63 -5.27
C ARG A 389 8.06 2.40 -6.64
N ASN A 390 7.19 2.43 -7.66
CA ASN A 390 7.58 2.53 -9.07
C ASN A 390 8.57 1.45 -9.53
N ASN A 391 8.48 0.25 -8.96
CA ASN A 391 9.33 -0.86 -9.35
C ASN A 391 8.78 -1.61 -10.57
N LEU A 392 9.66 -2.24 -11.35
CA LEU A 392 9.29 -3.03 -12.53
C LEU A 392 8.77 -4.44 -12.19
N ALA A 393 8.96 -4.88 -10.94
CA ALA A 393 8.44 -6.13 -10.39
C ALA A 393 7.87 -5.90 -8.98
N ASP A 394 8.13 -6.82 -8.04
CA ASP A 394 7.55 -6.78 -6.70
C ASP A 394 7.97 -5.55 -5.90
N GLY A 395 7.08 -5.08 -5.05
CA GLY A 395 7.46 -4.14 -4.00
C GLY A 395 8.32 -4.84 -2.94
N VAL A 396 7.77 -5.87 -2.30
CA VAL A 396 8.52 -6.74 -1.36
C VAL A 396 8.22 -8.19 -1.67
N ASN A 397 9.26 -9.00 -1.74
CA ASN A 397 9.13 -10.45 -1.87
C ASN A 397 9.93 -11.16 -0.77
N PHE A 398 9.24 -11.88 0.10
CA PHE A 398 9.83 -12.84 1.02
C PHE A 398 9.91 -14.18 0.30
N CYS A 399 11.10 -14.70 0.10
CA CYS A 399 11.27 -15.93 -0.65
C CYS A 399 12.30 -16.86 0.00
N GLN A 400 12.37 -18.07 -0.49
CA GLN A 400 13.41 -19.05 -0.18
C GLN A 400 13.63 -19.30 1.33
N GLY A 401 12.54 -19.45 2.06
CA GLY A 401 12.57 -19.79 3.47
C GLY A 401 12.60 -18.60 4.43
N THR A 402 12.49 -17.36 3.92
CA THR A 402 12.33 -16.16 4.74
C THR A 402 11.19 -16.35 5.75
N SER A 403 11.48 -16.20 7.03
CA SER A 403 10.55 -16.53 8.11
C SER A 403 10.58 -15.48 9.22
N ASN A 404 9.48 -15.38 9.98
CA ASN A 404 9.32 -14.40 11.07
C ASN A 404 9.55 -12.95 10.64
N ALA A 405 9.53 -12.71 9.34
CA ALA A 405 9.76 -11.41 8.72
C ALA A 405 8.47 -10.59 8.70
N ALA A 406 8.60 -9.27 8.61
CA ALA A 406 7.44 -8.40 8.60
C ALA A 406 7.59 -7.19 7.68
N VAL A 407 6.47 -6.79 7.03
CA VAL A 407 6.29 -5.47 6.42
C VAL A 407 5.20 -4.76 7.20
N TYR A 408 5.52 -3.63 7.80
CA TYR A 408 4.63 -2.91 8.67
C TYR A 408 4.62 -1.42 8.38
N ASN A 409 3.41 -0.85 8.28
CA ASN A 409 3.19 0.60 8.10
C ASN A 409 3.92 1.19 6.89
N CYS A 410 3.91 0.46 5.75
CA CYS A 410 4.55 0.89 4.52
C CYS A 410 3.52 1.34 3.47
N SER A 411 3.93 2.31 2.63
CA SER A 411 3.21 2.72 1.43
C SER A 411 3.86 2.05 0.22
N ILE A 412 3.15 1.08 -0.38
CA ILE A 412 3.63 0.25 -1.47
C ILE A 412 2.82 0.59 -2.72
N ARG A 413 3.47 1.12 -3.76
CA ARG A 413 2.74 1.77 -4.86
C ARG A 413 3.37 1.53 -6.22
N ASN A 414 2.49 1.31 -7.22
CA ASN A 414 2.87 1.33 -8.64
C ASN A 414 3.97 0.32 -9.00
N ASN A 415 3.90 -0.88 -8.40
CA ASN A 415 4.81 -1.97 -8.65
C ASN A 415 4.31 -2.88 -9.78
N GLY A 416 5.22 -3.50 -10.50
CA GLY A 416 4.95 -4.21 -11.75
C GLY A 416 4.78 -5.71 -11.64
N ASP A 417 4.78 -6.25 -10.45
CA ASP A 417 4.42 -7.63 -10.14
C ASP A 417 3.58 -7.61 -8.87
N ASP A 418 3.88 -8.37 -7.83
CA ASP A 418 3.13 -8.31 -6.59
C ASP A 418 3.54 -7.09 -5.74
N GLY A 419 2.59 -6.41 -5.11
CA GLY A 419 2.92 -5.34 -4.15
C GLY A 419 3.69 -5.90 -2.95
N LEU A 420 3.13 -6.94 -2.32
CA LEU A 420 3.75 -7.72 -1.24
C LEU A 420 3.59 -9.22 -1.54
N ALA A 421 4.68 -9.95 -1.58
CA ALA A 421 4.67 -11.39 -1.86
C ALA A 421 5.31 -12.22 -0.73
N MET A 422 4.77 -13.41 -0.50
CA MET A 422 5.40 -14.49 0.24
C MET A 422 5.51 -15.70 -0.70
N TRP A 423 6.72 -15.99 -1.11
CA TRP A 423 7.02 -16.96 -2.13
C TRP A 423 7.69 -18.20 -1.53
N ASN A 424 6.90 -19.10 -0.97
CA ASN A 424 7.36 -20.34 -0.33
C ASN A 424 7.99 -21.30 -1.34
N ASN A 425 9.10 -20.88 -1.90
CA ASN A 425 9.83 -21.61 -2.90
C ASN A 425 10.75 -22.66 -2.26
N THR A 426 10.32 -23.91 -2.24
CA THR A 426 11.16 -25.03 -1.80
C THR A 426 12.09 -25.56 -2.90
N TYR A 427 12.15 -24.87 -3.99
CA TYR A 427 12.86 -25.17 -5.21
C TYR A 427 14.35 -25.01 -4.95
N MET A 428 15.18 -25.04 -4.59
CA MET A 428 16.63 -24.90 -4.30
C MET A 428 17.01 -25.38 -2.89
N ASN A 429 16.24 -26.34 -2.37
CA ASN A 429 16.39 -26.88 -1.02
C ASN A 429 16.13 -25.86 0.11
N ALA A 430 15.45 -24.76 -0.18
CA ALA A 430 15.03 -23.84 0.85
C ALA A 430 14.06 -24.50 1.85
N LYS A 431 14.07 -24.04 3.08
CA LYS A 431 13.06 -24.44 4.09
C LYS A 431 11.71 -23.80 3.76
N ASP A 432 10.63 -24.36 4.30
CA ASP A 432 9.31 -23.73 4.23
C ASP A 432 9.28 -22.41 5.02
N GLU A 433 8.68 -21.40 4.42
CA GLU A 433 8.45 -20.09 5.05
C GLU A 433 7.42 -20.18 6.17
N LYS A 434 7.64 -19.44 7.25
CA LYS A 434 6.77 -19.48 8.43
C LYS A 434 6.67 -18.14 9.11
N GLY A 435 5.45 -17.85 9.61
CA GLY A 435 5.22 -16.78 10.58
C GLY A 435 5.44 -15.35 10.06
N ASN A 436 5.48 -15.14 8.75
CA ASN A 436 5.63 -13.81 8.18
C ASN A 436 4.38 -12.95 8.37
N ILE A 437 4.57 -11.63 8.43
CA ILE A 437 3.52 -10.65 8.72
C ILE A 437 3.50 -9.55 7.67
N PHE A 438 2.31 -9.26 7.10
CA PHE A 438 2.01 -8.02 6.37
C PHE A 438 0.92 -7.27 7.12
N ALA A 439 1.24 -6.12 7.72
CA ALA A 439 0.34 -5.44 8.63
C ALA A 439 0.30 -3.93 8.44
N TYR A 440 -0.91 -3.37 8.44
CA TYR A 440 -1.13 -1.92 8.37
C TYR A 440 -0.44 -1.24 7.19
N ASN A 441 -0.37 -1.91 6.04
CA ASN A 441 0.22 -1.35 4.81
C ASN A 441 -0.88 -0.78 3.91
N THR A 442 -0.54 0.25 3.12
CA THR A 442 -1.35 0.72 2.00
C THR A 442 -0.69 0.28 0.71
N ILE A 443 -1.42 -0.47 -0.12
CA ILE A 443 -0.95 -1.01 -1.39
C ILE A 443 -1.85 -0.48 -2.50
N ASP A 444 -1.28 0.24 -3.47
CA ASP A 444 -2.04 0.83 -4.57
C ASP A 444 -1.31 0.76 -5.92
N PHE A 445 -2.09 0.75 -7.01
CA PHE A 445 -1.64 0.81 -8.40
C PHE A 445 -0.70 -0.29 -8.88
N VAL A 446 -0.80 -1.49 -8.31
CA VAL A 446 -0.09 -2.64 -8.88
C VAL A 446 -0.65 -2.92 -10.28
N TRP A 447 0.23 -3.04 -11.28
CA TRP A 447 -0.18 -3.04 -12.68
C TRP A 447 -0.01 -4.39 -13.42
N ARG A 448 0.30 -5.48 -12.70
CA ARG A 448 0.47 -6.79 -13.36
C ARG A 448 -0.08 -7.99 -12.61
N ALA A 449 0.16 -8.16 -11.29
CA ALA A 449 -0.15 -9.40 -10.58
C ALA A 449 -1.09 -9.19 -9.38
N GLY A 450 -0.61 -9.17 -8.13
CA GLY A 450 -1.44 -9.03 -6.94
C GLY A 450 -1.02 -7.88 -6.03
N GLY A 451 -1.97 -7.24 -5.33
CA GLY A 451 -1.64 -6.32 -4.25
C GLY A 451 -0.89 -7.04 -3.13
N ILE A 452 -1.45 -8.15 -2.68
CA ILE A 452 -0.80 -9.12 -1.76
C ILE A 452 -0.89 -10.51 -2.39
N ALA A 453 0.24 -11.20 -2.52
CA ALA A 453 0.30 -12.54 -3.08
C ALA A 453 0.96 -13.53 -2.12
N ILE A 454 0.29 -14.67 -1.91
CA ILE A 454 0.80 -15.73 -1.03
C ILE A 454 0.88 -17.03 -1.83
N TYR A 455 2.09 -17.54 -1.95
CA TYR A 455 2.40 -18.74 -2.70
C TYR A 455 2.84 -19.88 -1.79
N GLY A 456 2.11 -20.09 -0.70
CA GLY A 456 2.36 -21.16 0.26
C GLY A 456 2.86 -20.66 1.62
N GLY A 457 3.53 -21.55 2.36
CA GLY A 457 3.99 -21.30 3.73
C GLY A 457 2.96 -21.64 4.81
N ASP A 458 3.27 -21.34 6.06
CA ASP A 458 2.42 -21.67 7.21
C ASP A 458 2.52 -20.60 8.31
N GLY A 459 1.41 -20.31 8.96
CA GLY A 459 1.36 -19.38 10.09
C GLY A 459 1.50 -17.90 9.73
N HIS A 460 1.38 -17.54 8.46
CA HIS A 460 1.43 -16.15 8.03
C HIS A 460 0.20 -15.37 8.51
N LYS A 461 0.39 -14.07 8.78
CA LYS A 461 -0.65 -13.15 9.25
C LYS A 461 -0.69 -11.90 8.39
N ILE A 462 -1.81 -11.63 7.76
CA ILE A 462 -2.02 -10.50 6.88
C ILE A 462 -3.20 -9.68 7.42
N TYR A 463 -2.93 -8.51 7.98
CA TYR A 463 -3.99 -7.81 8.67
C TYR A 463 -3.93 -6.29 8.60
N ASN A 464 -5.11 -5.68 8.66
CA ASN A 464 -5.31 -4.23 8.65
C ASN A 464 -4.63 -3.52 7.47
N ASN A 465 -4.52 -4.19 6.32
CA ASN A 465 -3.99 -3.59 5.10
C ASN A 465 -5.13 -2.95 4.28
N TYR A 466 -4.83 -1.82 3.65
CA TYR A 466 -5.69 -1.17 2.68
C TYR A 466 -5.12 -1.38 1.27
N ILE A 467 -5.90 -1.97 0.38
CA ILE A 467 -5.48 -2.37 -0.96
C ILE A 467 -6.44 -1.73 -1.96
N CYS A 468 -5.94 -0.91 -2.90
CA CYS A 468 -6.84 -0.23 -3.81
C CYS A 468 -6.27 0.01 -5.21
N ASP A 469 -7.18 0.29 -6.15
CA ASP A 469 -6.86 0.75 -7.51
C ASP A 469 -5.90 -0.20 -8.25
N MET A 470 -6.18 -1.51 -8.19
CA MET A 470 -5.37 -2.53 -8.86
C MET A 470 -5.66 -2.56 -10.36
N PHE A 471 -4.69 -2.17 -11.17
CA PHE A 471 -4.78 -2.24 -12.62
C PHE A 471 -4.20 -3.54 -13.14
N MET A 472 -5.00 -4.34 -13.87
CA MET A 472 -4.62 -5.66 -14.37
C MET A 472 -4.13 -6.64 -13.29
N ALA A 473 -4.61 -6.47 -12.05
CA ALA A 473 -4.18 -7.23 -10.89
C ALA A 473 -5.34 -7.58 -9.95
N SER A 474 -5.14 -8.60 -9.11
CA SER A 474 -6.01 -8.87 -7.96
C SER A 474 -5.60 -8.02 -6.75
N GLY A 475 -6.50 -7.83 -5.79
CA GLY A 475 -6.13 -7.27 -4.49
C GLY A 475 -5.35 -8.28 -3.65
N ILE A 476 -5.88 -9.49 -3.52
CA ILE A 476 -5.22 -10.62 -2.84
C ILE A 476 -5.18 -11.82 -3.79
N HIS A 477 -4.02 -12.41 -3.96
CA HIS A 477 -3.78 -13.57 -4.81
C HIS A 477 -3.18 -14.74 -4.04
N LEU A 478 -3.83 -15.90 -4.07
CA LEU A 478 -3.35 -17.13 -3.45
C LEU A 478 -3.20 -18.22 -4.52
N ASN A 479 -2.03 -18.84 -4.60
CA ASN A 479 -1.72 -19.72 -5.70
C ASN A 479 -0.61 -20.71 -5.36
N THR A 480 -0.61 -21.87 -6.04
CA THR A 480 0.47 -22.86 -6.04
C THR A 480 0.92 -23.22 -7.47
N THR A 481 0.87 -22.24 -8.39
CA THR A 481 1.15 -22.46 -9.82
C THR A 481 2.53 -23.05 -10.10
N PHE A 482 3.51 -22.72 -9.28
CA PHE A 482 4.88 -23.16 -9.53
C PHE A 482 5.20 -24.48 -8.80
N PRO A 483 6.01 -25.36 -9.38
CA PRO A 483 6.41 -26.59 -8.71
C PRO A 483 7.12 -26.35 -7.36
N GLY A 484 6.71 -27.07 -6.34
CA GLY A 484 7.29 -26.98 -5.00
C GLY A 484 6.57 -26.02 -4.04
N TYR A 485 5.64 -25.23 -4.55
CA TYR A 485 4.83 -24.37 -3.69
C TYR A 485 3.79 -25.21 -2.94
N LYS A 486 3.61 -24.92 -1.67
CA LYS A 486 2.60 -25.60 -0.85
C LYS A 486 2.15 -24.73 0.32
N PHE A 487 0.89 -24.86 0.65
CA PHE A 487 0.32 -24.33 1.88
C PHE A 487 0.50 -25.34 2.99
N GLY A 488 1.00 -24.89 4.14
CA GLY A 488 1.12 -25.68 5.34
C GLY A 488 -0.25 -26.02 5.97
N ASN A 489 -0.25 -26.98 6.85
CA ASN A 489 -1.47 -27.46 7.51
C ASN A 489 -1.36 -27.52 9.03
N THR A 490 -0.35 -26.86 9.61
CA THR A 490 -0.12 -26.87 11.05
C THR A 490 -0.83 -25.71 11.74
N THR A 491 -0.60 -24.48 11.26
CA THR A 491 -1.16 -23.25 11.85
C THR A 491 -2.20 -22.61 10.91
N GLY A 492 -1.96 -22.69 9.61
CA GLY A 492 -2.75 -22.01 8.58
C GLY A 492 -2.38 -20.54 8.41
N ILE A 493 -3.02 -19.87 7.48
CA ILE A 493 -2.78 -18.46 7.14
C ILE A 493 -4.03 -17.64 7.46
N SER A 494 -3.85 -16.48 8.10
CA SER A 494 -4.97 -15.61 8.43
C SER A 494 -4.88 -14.26 7.72
N PHE A 495 -6.04 -13.79 7.24
CA PHE A 495 -6.28 -12.46 6.71
C PHE A 495 -7.31 -11.77 7.59
N ASP A 496 -6.90 -10.75 8.35
CA ASP A 496 -7.77 -10.14 9.35
C ASP A 496 -7.96 -8.64 9.06
N ASN A 497 -9.21 -8.16 9.00
CA ASN A 497 -9.57 -6.75 8.88
C ASN A 497 -8.98 -6.02 7.65
N ASN A 498 -8.73 -6.71 6.55
CA ASN A 498 -8.24 -6.08 5.33
C ASN A 498 -9.39 -5.44 4.54
N ILE A 499 -9.10 -4.30 3.90
CA ILE A 499 -10.02 -3.58 3.02
C ILE A 499 -9.48 -3.58 1.60
N LEU A 500 -10.32 -3.98 0.63
CA LEU A 500 -10.02 -3.99 -0.79
C LEU A 500 -10.98 -3.04 -1.51
N VAL A 501 -10.45 -2.09 -2.28
CA VAL A 501 -11.27 -1.11 -3.01
C VAL A 501 -10.81 -1.08 -4.46
N ARG A 502 -11.73 -1.28 -5.41
CA ARG A 502 -11.43 -1.28 -6.84
C ARG A 502 -10.30 -2.23 -7.22
N CYS A 503 -10.40 -3.47 -6.72
CA CYS A 503 -9.44 -4.55 -6.99
C CYS A 503 -10.06 -5.61 -7.89
N GLY A 504 -9.22 -6.28 -8.69
CA GLY A 504 -9.61 -7.26 -9.69
C GLY A 504 -9.70 -6.67 -11.08
N THR A 505 -9.64 -7.51 -12.07
CA THR A 505 -9.68 -7.13 -13.49
C THR A 505 -10.41 -8.18 -14.31
N ASN A 506 -11.04 -7.75 -15.40
CA ASN A 506 -11.63 -8.64 -16.37
C ASN A 506 -10.61 -9.22 -17.37
N SER A 507 -9.39 -8.70 -17.39
CA SER A 507 -8.29 -9.21 -18.22
C SER A 507 -6.95 -8.69 -17.73
N ASP A 508 -6.17 -9.60 -17.17
CA ASP A 508 -4.77 -9.35 -16.82
C ASP A 508 -3.84 -9.30 -18.04
N SER A 509 -2.53 -9.32 -17.81
CA SER A 509 -1.51 -9.31 -18.86
C SER A 509 -1.48 -10.60 -19.70
N TRP A 510 -2.04 -11.71 -19.21
CA TRP A 510 -2.15 -12.99 -19.92
C TRP A 510 -3.53 -13.21 -20.56
N GLY A 511 -4.46 -12.27 -20.38
CA GLY A 511 -5.81 -12.38 -20.89
C GLY A 511 -6.74 -13.19 -19.99
N GLU A 512 -6.37 -13.40 -18.73
CA GLU A 512 -7.21 -14.05 -17.72
C GLU A 512 -7.95 -13.01 -16.89
N ASP A 513 -9.13 -13.37 -16.39
CA ASP A 513 -9.82 -12.58 -15.38
C ASP A 513 -9.25 -12.86 -13.99
N LEU A 514 -9.11 -11.81 -13.20
CA LEU A 514 -8.70 -11.87 -11.80
C LEU A 514 -9.74 -11.20 -10.91
N SER A 515 -10.05 -11.83 -9.80
CA SER A 515 -10.98 -11.27 -8.81
C SER A 515 -10.28 -10.40 -7.79
N ALA A 516 -11.03 -9.63 -7.01
CA ALA A 516 -10.43 -8.87 -5.91
C ALA A 516 -9.71 -9.78 -4.91
N ILE A 517 -10.30 -10.94 -4.60
CA ILE A 517 -9.61 -12.07 -3.94
C ILE A 517 -9.62 -13.24 -4.92
N ASP A 518 -8.45 -13.66 -5.37
CA ASP A 518 -8.26 -14.70 -6.36
C ASP A 518 -7.51 -15.90 -5.75
N ILE A 519 -8.14 -17.09 -5.77
CA ILE A 519 -7.62 -18.29 -5.12
C ILE A 519 -7.57 -19.42 -6.16
N LYS A 520 -6.37 -19.93 -6.41
CA LYS A 520 -6.12 -20.95 -7.44
C LYS A 520 -5.41 -22.17 -6.89
N GLN A 521 -5.64 -23.31 -7.54
CA GLN A 521 -4.93 -24.57 -7.35
C GLN A 521 -5.06 -25.11 -5.90
N ASP A 522 -4.03 -25.65 -5.34
CA ASP A 522 -4.04 -26.44 -4.09
C ASP A 522 -3.95 -25.58 -2.82
N VAL A 523 -4.63 -24.43 -2.79
CA VAL A 523 -4.67 -23.54 -1.61
C VAL A 523 -5.44 -24.19 -0.47
N LYS A 524 -4.85 -24.20 0.73
CA LYS A 524 -5.41 -24.86 1.92
C LYS A 524 -5.23 -24.04 3.19
N ASN A 525 -6.17 -24.26 4.14
CA ASN A 525 -6.08 -23.75 5.51
C ASN A 525 -5.91 -22.23 5.59
N VAL A 526 -6.79 -21.49 4.92
CA VAL A 526 -6.80 -20.02 4.91
C VAL A 526 -8.07 -19.50 5.54
N THR A 527 -7.94 -18.55 6.42
CA THR A 527 -9.10 -17.90 7.08
C THR A 527 -9.06 -16.40 6.80
N PHE A 528 -10.19 -15.87 6.36
CA PHE A 528 -10.44 -14.45 6.19
C PHE A 528 -11.42 -13.99 7.25
N ASN A 529 -11.06 -12.96 8.03
CA ASN A 529 -11.89 -12.40 9.08
C ASN A 529 -12.14 -10.91 8.83
N ASN A 530 -13.39 -10.47 8.88
CA ASN A 530 -13.79 -9.07 8.72
C ASN A 530 -13.25 -8.41 7.44
N THR A 531 -13.11 -9.18 6.37
CA THR A 531 -12.65 -8.67 5.08
C THR A 531 -13.76 -7.85 4.41
N GLN A 532 -13.39 -6.71 3.85
CA GLN A 532 -14.31 -5.82 3.16
C GLN A 532 -13.83 -5.59 1.72
N ILE A 533 -14.71 -5.78 0.75
CA ILE A 533 -14.45 -5.63 -0.68
C ILE A 533 -15.44 -4.62 -1.24
N TYR A 534 -14.93 -3.57 -1.86
CA TYR A 534 -15.72 -2.48 -2.43
C TYR A 534 -15.38 -2.26 -3.89
N ASP A 535 -16.41 -1.99 -4.68
CA ASP A 535 -16.31 -1.56 -6.08
C ASP A 535 -15.37 -2.41 -6.93
N SER A 536 -15.43 -3.72 -6.77
CA SER A 536 -14.65 -4.63 -7.62
C SER A 536 -15.05 -4.46 -9.10
N PRO A 537 -14.11 -4.14 -9.99
CA PRO A 537 -14.42 -3.99 -11.42
C PRO A 537 -14.97 -5.27 -12.04
N PHE A 538 -14.55 -6.42 -11.54
CA PHE A 538 -14.99 -7.72 -12.01
C PHE A 538 -15.60 -8.55 -10.84
N THR A 539 -15.25 -9.81 -10.70
CA THR A 539 -15.72 -10.68 -9.61
C THR A 539 -15.02 -10.31 -8.29
N ALA A 540 -15.72 -10.31 -7.17
CA ALA A 540 -15.11 -9.97 -5.90
C ALA A 540 -14.26 -11.13 -5.33
N ILE A 541 -14.81 -12.34 -5.27
CA ILE A 541 -14.09 -13.53 -4.77
C ILE A 541 -14.18 -14.64 -5.82
N ARG A 542 -13.02 -15.19 -6.20
CA ARG A 542 -12.95 -16.38 -7.06
C ARG A 542 -12.14 -17.48 -6.40
N ILE A 543 -12.70 -18.67 -6.35
CA ILE A 543 -11.98 -19.92 -6.12
C ILE A 543 -11.98 -20.67 -7.44
N LEU A 544 -10.83 -20.89 -8.05
CA LEU A 544 -10.76 -21.46 -9.40
C LEU A 544 -10.79 -22.98 -9.42
N ASP A 545 -10.18 -23.63 -8.43
CA ASP A 545 -9.96 -25.06 -8.44
C ASP A 545 -10.65 -25.79 -7.29
N ASN A 546 -11.13 -26.99 -7.56
CA ASN A 546 -11.84 -27.82 -6.59
C ASN A 546 -10.94 -28.52 -5.55
N ASN A 547 -9.62 -28.47 -5.70
CA ASN A 547 -8.68 -28.96 -4.68
C ASN A 547 -8.44 -27.93 -3.56
N CYS A 548 -8.88 -26.71 -3.71
CA CYS A 548 -8.85 -25.73 -2.62
C CYS A 548 -9.69 -26.23 -1.45
N SER A 549 -9.16 -26.17 -0.22
CA SER A 549 -9.85 -26.74 0.95
C SER A 549 -9.48 -26.03 2.25
N GLY A 550 -10.36 -26.11 3.24
CA GLY A 550 -10.15 -25.49 4.54
C GLY A 550 -10.18 -23.96 4.48
N ILE A 551 -10.90 -23.38 3.52
CA ILE A 551 -11.02 -21.94 3.34
C ILE A 551 -12.29 -21.47 4.05
N THR A 552 -12.14 -20.43 4.87
CA THR A 552 -13.26 -19.86 5.62
C THR A 552 -13.24 -18.34 5.52
N PHE A 553 -14.41 -17.76 5.26
CA PHE A 553 -14.65 -16.33 5.29
C PHE A 553 -15.61 -16.01 6.43
N ASN A 554 -15.21 -15.18 7.37
CA ASN A 554 -15.99 -14.75 8.52
C ASN A 554 -16.24 -13.24 8.44
N ASN A 555 -17.51 -12.83 8.55
CA ASN A 555 -17.93 -11.42 8.54
C ASN A 555 -17.40 -10.66 7.31
N THR A 556 -17.56 -11.23 6.13
CA THR A 556 -17.08 -10.64 4.88
C THR A 556 -18.15 -9.75 4.26
N LYS A 557 -17.75 -8.56 3.80
CA LYS A 557 -18.62 -7.63 3.06
C LYS A 557 -18.18 -7.54 1.61
N ILE A 558 -19.11 -7.65 0.68
CA ILE A 558 -18.91 -7.44 -0.76
C ILE A 558 -19.91 -6.38 -1.20
N PHE A 559 -19.47 -5.14 -1.36
CA PHE A 559 -20.29 -4.01 -1.74
C PHE A 559 -19.81 -3.43 -3.05
N GLY A 560 -20.45 -3.81 -4.15
CA GLY A 560 -20.06 -3.52 -5.52
C GLY A 560 -19.17 -4.60 -6.13
N ALA A 561 -19.67 -5.26 -7.14
CA ALA A 561 -18.90 -6.15 -8.01
C ALA A 561 -19.49 -6.15 -9.43
N GLY A 562 -18.65 -6.46 -10.42
CA GLY A 562 -19.05 -6.43 -11.82
C GLY A 562 -19.32 -5.03 -12.34
N LEU A 563 -18.58 -4.03 -11.86
CA LEU A 563 -18.79 -2.62 -12.21
C LEU A 563 -18.21 -2.25 -13.57
N SER A 564 -17.23 -3.02 -14.08
CA SER A 564 -16.69 -2.84 -15.42
C SER A 564 -17.79 -3.00 -16.46
N GLY A 565 -18.16 -1.92 -17.13
CA GLY A 565 -19.22 -1.89 -18.16
C GLY A 565 -18.78 -2.46 -19.49
N GLN A 566 -17.53 -2.85 -19.63
CA GLN A 566 -16.90 -3.13 -20.91
C GLN A 566 -16.17 -4.45 -20.93
N ASP A 567 -15.95 -4.91 -22.13
CA ASP A 567 -15.01 -5.97 -22.48
C ASP A 567 -15.23 -7.32 -21.82
N ILE A 568 -16.45 -7.79 -21.83
CA ILE A 568 -16.75 -9.21 -21.68
C ILE A 568 -16.40 -9.98 -22.98
N SER A 569 -15.80 -9.31 -23.95
CA SER A 569 -15.30 -9.91 -25.19
C SER A 569 -13.98 -10.66 -25.03
N PHE A 570 -13.52 -10.87 -23.79
CA PHE A 570 -12.31 -11.64 -23.52
C PHE A 570 -12.49 -13.11 -23.84
N SER A 571 -11.51 -13.65 -24.54
CA SER A 571 -11.50 -15.05 -24.98
C SER A 571 -11.51 -16.07 -23.82
N CYS A 572 -11.13 -15.63 -22.60
CA CYS A 572 -11.21 -16.44 -21.39
C CYS A 572 -12.54 -16.31 -20.63
N ASN A 573 -13.38 -15.32 -20.98
CA ASN A 573 -14.57 -15.01 -20.20
C ASN A 573 -15.81 -15.71 -20.75
N THR A 574 -15.98 -16.92 -20.32
CA THR A 574 -17.26 -17.65 -20.47
C THR A 574 -18.23 -17.32 -19.32
N HIS A 575 -17.86 -16.43 -18.40
CA HIS A 575 -18.59 -16.21 -17.17
C HIS A 575 -18.89 -14.72 -16.97
N SER A 576 -20.11 -14.44 -16.52
CA SER A 576 -20.46 -13.09 -16.06
C SER A 576 -19.82 -12.81 -14.70
N PRO A 577 -19.38 -11.57 -14.43
CA PRO A 577 -18.88 -11.21 -13.11
C PRO A 577 -20.01 -11.31 -12.07
N VAL A 578 -19.65 -11.81 -10.91
CA VAL A 578 -20.54 -12.03 -9.78
C VAL A 578 -19.80 -11.66 -8.49
N ALA A 579 -20.50 -11.65 -7.36
CA ALA A 579 -19.82 -11.47 -6.07
C ALA A 579 -18.85 -12.64 -5.81
N ILE A 580 -19.30 -13.87 -6.00
CA ILE A 580 -18.54 -15.08 -5.71
C ILE A 580 -18.62 -16.06 -6.88
N ARG A 581 -17.45 -16.47 -7.36
CA ARG A 581 -17.31 -17.54 -8.34
C ARG A 581 -16.52 -18.72 -7.75
N GLU A 582 -17.03 -19.92 -7.92
CA GLU A 582 -16.46 -21.10 -7.30
C GLU A 582 -16.85 -22.37 -8.07
N PRO A 583 -15.93 -23.33 -8.30
CA PRO A 583 -16.24 -24.57 -8.99
C PRO A 583 -17.18 -25.48 -8.17
N ALA A 584 -17.89 -26.33 -8.88
CA ALA A 584 -18.72 -27.35 -8.25
C ALA A 584 -17.87 -28.32 -7.41
N GLY A 585 -18.33 -28.63 -6.21
CA GLY A 585 -17.66 -29.56 -5.30
C GLY A 585 -16.68 -28.95 -4.31
N THR A 586 -16.34 -27.68 -4.45
CA THR A 586 -15.53 -26.96 -3.45
C THR A 586 -16.32 -26.74 -2.17
N SER A 587 -15.66 -26.85 -1.02
CA SER A 587 -16.25 -26.57 0.28
C SER A 587 -15.60 -25.34 0.89
N VAL A 588 -16.24 -24.16 0.69
CA VAL A 588 -15.85 -22.90 1.31
C VAL A 588 -16.93 -22.50 2.32
N LYS A 589 -16.51 -21.97 3.46
CA LYS A 589 -17.45 -21.52 4.51
C LYS A 589 -17.55 -20.00 4.50
N PHE A 590 -18.77 -19.48 4.45
CA PHE A 590 -19.06 -18.07 4.60
C PHE A 590 -19.95 -17.85 5.83
N ASN A 591 -19.39 -17.34 6.90
CA ASN A 591 -20.08 -17.06 8.14
C ASN A 591 -20.29 -15.54 8.26
N GLY A 592 -21.53 -15.07 8.08
CA GLY A 592 -21.83 -13.64 8.15
C GLY A 592 -21.42 -12.85 6.89
N LEU A 593 -21.60 -13.45 5.70
CA LEU A 593 -21.38 -12.78 4.42
C LEU A 593 -22.50 -11.78 4.13
N GLU A 594 -22.13 -10.54 3.80
CA GLU A 594 -23.03 -9.48 3.36
C GLU A 594 -22.69 -9.04 1.93
N ILE A 595 -23.71 -8.96 1.06
CA ILE A 595 -23.55 -8.64 -0.37
C ILE A 595 -24.52 -7.53 -0.77
N ALA A 596 -24.03 -6.50 -1.47
CA ALA A 596 -24.83 -5.45 -2.09
C ALA A 596 -24.18 -4.93 -3.38
N GLY A 597 -24.95 -4.29 -4.24
CA GLY A 597 -24.44 -3.55 -5.40
C GLY A 597 -23.86 -4.42 -6.52
N ILE A 598 -24.28 -5.66 -6.64
CA ILE A 598 -23.89 -6.53 -7.77
C ILE A 598 -24.67 -6.10 -9.02
N ARG A 599 -24.01 -6.04 -10.17
CA ARG A 599 -24.55 -5.53 -11.42
C ARG A 599 -24.75 -6.61 -12.49
N PRO A 600 -25.70 -7.54 -12.33
CA PRO A 600 -25.90 -8.65 -13.26
C PRO A 600 -26.47 -8.21 -14.60
N ASP A 601 -27.25 -7.12 -14.64
CA ASP A 601 -27.96 -6.62 -15.81
C ASP A 601 -27.04 -6.14 -16.94
N LYS A 602 -25.84 -5.67 -16.62
CA LYS A 602 -24.84 -5.26 -17.61
C LYS A 602 -24.29 -6.45 -18.44
N TYR A 603 -24.42 -7.65 -17.92
CA TYR A 603 -23.78 -8.84 -18.47
C TYR A 603 -24.75 -9.87 -19.02
N ALA A 604 -26.04 -9.71 -18.79
CA ALA A 604 -27.10 -10.62 -19.19
C ALA A 604 -27.14 -10.92 -20.69
N ASN A 605 -26.56 -10.05 -21.52
CA ASN A 605 -26.70 -10.13 -22.96
C ASN A 605 -25.48 -10.70 -23.71
N ASN A 606 -24.34 -10.90 -23.07
CA ASN A 606 -23.09 -11.14 -23.80
C ASN A 606 -22.72 -12.60 -24.04
N ALA A 607 -23.29 -13.56 -23.35
CA ALA A 607 -22.98 -14.96 -23.57
C ALA A 607 -24.20 -15.84 -23.85
N GLY A 608 -25.38 -15.26 -24.03
CA GLY A 608 -26.62 -16.04 -24.10
C GLY A 608 -26.93 -16.77 -22.80
N GLN A 609 -26.29 -16.39 -21.71
CA GLN A 609 -26.38 -17.00 -20.38
C GLN A 609 -27.05 -16.05 -19.40
N ALA A 610 -28.12 -15.39 -19.79
CA ALA A 610 -29.02 -14.82 -18.80
C ALA A 610 -29.58 -16.00 -17.98
N ASN A 611 -28.89 -16.40 -16.95
CA ASN A 611 -29.36 -17.46 -16.10
C ASN A 611 -30.26 -16.87 -15.02
N THR A 612 -31.49 -16.67 -15.39
CA THR A 612 -32.56 -16.15 -14.50
C THR A 612 -32.92 -17.08 -13.35
N THR A 613 -32.27 -18.22 -13.23
CA THR A 613 -32.55 -19.23 -12.22
C THR A 613 -31.57 -19.24 -11.05
N TRP A 614 -30.45 -18.52 -11.16
CA TRP A 614 -29.45 -18.48 -10.09
C TRP A 614 -29.54 -17.18 -9.31
N PRO A 615 -29.19 -17.22 -8.02
CA PRO A 615 -28.94 -15.98 -7.33
C PRO A 615 -27.84 -15.22 -8.10
N TYR A 616 -28.11 -14.00 -8.50
CA TYR A 616 -27.20 -13.16 -9.32
C TYR A 616 -25.85 -12.86 -8.65
N TRP A 617 -25.70 -13.15 -7.39
CA TRP A 617 -24.47 -12.94 -6.63
C TRP A 617 -23.46 -14.10 -6.72
N THR A 618 -23.84 -15.23 -7.33
CA THR A 618 -22.97 -16.40 -7.53
C THR A 618 -23.18 -17.03 -8.90
N ASP A 619 -22.13 -17.60 -9.50
CA ASP A 619 -22.21 -18.35 -10.74
C ASP A 619 -22.50 -19.84 -10.56
N ARG A 620 -22.82 -20.26 -9.37
CA ARG A 620 -23.12 -21.67 -9.07
C ARG A 620 -24.49 -22.14 -9.55
N GLN A 621 -24.50 -23.33 -10.13
CA GLN A 621 -25.76 -24.00 -10.51
C GLN A 621 -26.60 -24.44 -9.32
N THR A 622 -26.00 -24.59 -8.15
CA THR A 622 -26.70 -24.95 -6.91
C THR A 622 -26.11 -24.23 -5.73
N PRO A 623 -26.92 -23.62 -4.85
CA PRO A 623 -26.46 -22.99 -3.60
C PRO A 623 -25.78 -23.96 -2.61
N GLN A 624 -25.71 -25.24 -2.94
CA GLN A 624 -25.30 -26.31 -2.03
C GLN A 624 -23.81 -26.34 -1.70
N ASN A 625 -23.00 -25.57 -2.37
CA ASN A 625 -21.55 -25.57 -2.14
C ASN A 625 -21.09 -24.53 -1.13
N ILE A 626 -21.90 -23.56 -0.77
CA ILE A 626 -21.68 -22.79 0.45
C ILE A 626 -22.03 -23.71 1.62
N ALA A 627 -21.10 -23.91 2.55
CA ALA A 627 -21.30 -24.85 3.65
C ALA A 627 -22.67 -24.64 4.29
N GLY A 628 -23.43 -25.72 4.50
CA GLY A 628 -24.86 -25.68 4.78
C GLY A 628 -25.31 -24.94 6.08
N ASN A 629 -24.35 -24.38 6.82
CA ASN A 629 -24.56 -23.51 7.99
C ASN A 629 -24.03 -22.08 7.77
N SER A 630 -23.67 -21.70 6.54
CA SER A 630 -23.17 -20.35 6.25
C SER A 630 -24.33 -19.35 6.25
N THR A 631 -24.11 -18.22 6.90
CA THR A 631 -25.06 -17.10 6.91
C THR A 631 -24.68 -16.14 5.79
N VAL A 632 -25.58 -15.95 4.84
CA VAL A 632 -25.42 -15.03 3.71
C VAL A 632 -26.61 -14.08 3.69
N THR A 633 -26.34 -12.77 3.71
CA THR A 633 -27.34 -11.72 3.55
C THR A 633 -27.09 -10.98 2.25
N VAL A 634 -28.08 -10.94 1.37
CA VAL A 634 -28.06 -10.20 0.12
C VAL A 634 -29.04 -9.04 0.24
N TYR A 635 -28.55 -7.83 0.06
CA TYR A 635 -29.36 -6.62 0.06
C TYR A 635 -29.91 -6.33 -1.33
N ASP A 636 -30.93 -5.48 -1.39
CA ASP A 636 -31.55 -5.03 -2.63
C ASP A 636 -30.48 -4.38 -3.55
N GLU A 637 -30.66 -4.49 -4.87
CA GLU A 637 -29.81 -3.90 -5.90
C GLU A 637 -29.64 -2.38 -5.74
N ASP A 638 -30.68 -1.71 -5.24
CA ASP A 638 -30.68 -0.26 -4.96
C ASP A 638 -30.00 0.10 -3.62
N THR A 639 -29.47 -0.86 -2.88
CA THR A 639 -28.82 -0.59 -1.59
C THR A 639 -27.58 0.28 -1.81
N THR A 640 -27.60 1.46 -1.21
CA THR A 640 -26.46 2.37 -1.24
C THR A 640 -25.48 2.00 -0.14
N TYR A 641 -24.20 2.02 -0.46
CA TYR A 641 -23.11 1.81 0.46
C TYR A 641 -22.08 2.94 0.29
N VAL A 642 -21.20 3.06 1.27
CA VAL A 642 -20.10 4.03 1.23
C VAL A 642 -18.79 3.27 1.02
N VAL A 643 -18.02 3.70 0.03
CA VAL A 643 -16.71 3.11 -0.27
C VAL A 643 -15.67 3.71 0.68
N PRO A 644 -14.82 2.91 1.33
CA PRO A 644 -13.71 3.41 2.14
C PRO A 644 -12.76 4.27 1.33
N GLY A 645 -12.47 5.49 1.81
CA GLY A 645 -11.51 6.39 1.18
C GLY A 645 -10.06 5.95 1.41
N TYR A 646 -9.18 6.52 0.60
CA TYR A 646 -7.74 6.29 0.75
C TYR A 646 -7.25 6.80 2.12
N PRO A 647 -6.44 6.02 2.84
CA PRO A 647 -5.82 6.49 4.08
C PRO A 647 -5.03 7.78 3.86
N ASN A 648 -5.21 8.76 4.72
CA ASN A 648 -4.58 10.09 4.62
C ASN A 648 -5.03 10.98 3.43
N ALA A 649 -6.13 10.70 2.74
CA ALA A 649 -6.67 11.61 1.74
C ALA A 649 -7.52 12.72 2.35
N VAL A 650 -7.48 13.91 1.70
CA VAL A 650 -8.28 15.08 2.08
C VAL A 650 -9.70 14.99 1.58
N ASN A 651 -9.97 14.16 0.64
CA ASN A 651 -11.29 14.07 0.05
C ASN A 651 -12.31 13.78 1.12
N GLY A 652 -13.12 14.78 1.41
CA GLY A 652 -14.06 14.83 2.51
C GLY A 652 -15.19 13.80 2.47
N GLU A 653 -15.21 12.95 1.50
CA GLU A 653 -15.84 11.66 1.57
C GLU A 653 -14.73 10.65 1.83
N GLN A 654 -14.19 10.67 3.04
CA GLN A 654 -13.57 9.46 3.56
C GLN A 654 -14.62 8.38 3.39
N GLY A 655 -14.46 7.61 2.33
CA GLY A 655 -15.30 6.49 2.08
C GLY A 655 -15.30 5.62 3.31
N GLY A 656 -16.41 5.49 3.90
CA GLY A 656 -16.91 4.77 4.95
C GLY A 656 -16.21 3.54 5.43
N GLY A 657 -15.70 3.54 6.50
CA GLY A 657 -16.28 2.89 7.66
C GLY A 657 -17.49 3.75 8.01
N ILE A 658 -18.44 3.27 8.72
CA ILE A 658 -19.40 4.18 9.31
C ILE A 658 -18.52 5.30 9.88
N VAL A 659 -18.33 6.38 9.08
CA VAL A 659 -17.71 7.59 9.60
C VAL A 659 -18.74 8.02 10.62
N ASN A 660 -18.43 7.72 11.83
CA ASN A 660 -19.09 8.43 12.90
C ASN A 660 -18.90 9.90 12.47
N PRO A 661 -19.97 10.66 12.19
CA PRO A 661 -19.84 12.06 11.78
C PRO A 661 -19.08 12.90 12.80
N LEU A 662 -18.51 12.28 13.80
CA LEU A 662 -17.70 12.76 14.90
C LEU A 662 -16.22 12.44 14.80
N ASP A 663 -15.75 11.70 13.77
CA ASP A 663 -14.33 11.31 13.62
C ASP A 663 -13.37 12.51 13.35
N GLY A 664 -13.91 13.69 13.11
CA GLY A 664 -13.15 14.94 13.12
C GLY A 664 -13.17 15.69 14.45
N ILE A 665 -13.93 15.22 15.46
CA ILE A 665 -14.07 15.84 16.77
C ILE A 665 -13.46 14.91 17.80
N THR A 666 -12.16 14.93 17.91
CA THR A 666 -11.44 14.14 18.91
C THR A 666 -11.90 14.54 20.31
N GLY A 667 -12.47 13.60 21.04
CA GLY A 667 -12.80 13.75 22.46
C GLY A 667 -14.29 13.83 22.80
N TYR A 668 -15.22 13.80 21.83
CA TYR A 668 -16.65 13.80 22.11
C TYR A 668 -17.28 12.47 21.72
N ASP A 669 -18.04 11.89 22.63
CA ASP A 669 -18.88 10.73 22.37
C ASP A 669 -20.34 11.16 22.36
N LEU A 670 -20.93 11.27 21.17
CA LEU A 670 -22.30 11.74 20.99
C LEU A 670 -23.22 10.60 20.59
N ILE A 671 -24.23 10.35 21.39
CA ILE A 671 -25.23 9.34 21.12
C ILE A 671 -26.58 9.96 20.83
N VAL A 672 -27.29 9.42 19.85
CA VAL A 672 -28.70 9.78 19.58
C VAL A 672 -29.57 9.07 20.59
N THR A 673 -30.17 9.82 21.49
CA THR A 673 -31.02 9.28 22.54
C THR A 673 -32.54 9.29 22.19
N GLY A 674 -32.89 10.03 21.15
CA GLY A 674 -34.28 10.08 20.69
C GLY A 674 -34.39 10.66 19.28
N LEU A 675 -35.30 10.08 18.49
CA LEU A 675 -35.69 10.58 17.18
C LEU A 675 -37.23 10.62 17.13
N ALA A 676 -37.78 11.80 16.89
CA ALA A 676 -39.21 12.01 16.69
C ALA A 676 -39.47 12.74 15.37
N TRP A 677 -40.61 12.52 14.78
CA TRP A 677 -41.07 13.23 13.61
C TRP A 677 -42.54 13.69 13.76
N ALA A 678 -42.85 14.77 13.12
CA ALA A 678 -44.20 15.27 13.00
C ALA A 678 -44.34 16.06 11.71
N ASN A 679 -45.55 16.26 11.23
CA ASN A 679 -45.80 17.25 10.21
C ASN A 679 -45.39 18.65 10.69
N ALA A 680 -45.09 19.53 9.79
CA ALA A 680 -44.71 20.93 10.13
C ALA A 680 -45.88 21.67 10.87
N ASP A 681 -47.12 21.18 10.79
CA ASP A 681 -48.31 21.65 11.53
C ASP A 681 -48.52 20.95 12.88
N GLY A 682 -47.63 20.02 13.26
CA GLY A 682 -47.69 19.27 14.51
C GLY A 682 -48.60 18.01 14.47
N SER A 683 -49.18 17.68 13.34
CA SER A 683 -50.01 16.48 13.18
C SER A 683 -49.17 15.21 13.02
N SER A 684 -49.70 14.07 13.46
CA SER A 684 -49.00 12.76 13.37
C SER A 684 -49.41 11.93 12.16
N VAL A 685 -50.24 12.49 11.26
CA VAL A 685 -50.71 11.79 10.04
C VAL A 685 -50.09 12.42 8.81
N LEU A 686 -49.21 11.67 8.11
CA LEU A 686 -48.57 12.11 6.90
C LEU A 686 -49.47 11.95 5.68
N LYS A 687 -49.57 12.99 4.88
CA LYS A 687 -50.19 12.98 3.53
C LYS A 687 -49.13 13.23 2.48
N HIS A 688 -49.41 12.82 1.26
CA HIS A 688 -48.52 13.11 0.12
C HIS A 688 -48.25 14.62 0.00
N SER A 689 -47.00 15.01 -0.07
CA SER A 689 -46.54 16.41 -0.14
C SER A 689 -46.47 17.16 1.21
N ASP A 690 -46.66 16.53 2.34
CA ASP A 690 -46.51 17.17 3.65
C ASP A 690 -45.01 17.49 3.92
N LYS A 691 -44.80 18.62 4.59
CA LYS A 691 -43.48 18.92 5.17
C LYS A 691 -43.33 18.23 6.51
N VAL A 692 -42.30 17.45 6.67
CA VAL A 692 -42.00 16.70 7.89
C VAL A 692 -40.91 17.37 8.68
N GLN A 693 -41.13 17.58 9.97
CA GLN A 693 -40.13 18.06 10.90
C GLN A 693 -39.58 16.88 11.71
N PHE A 694 -38.26 16.75 11.71
CA PHE A 694 -37.56 15.78 12.55
C PHE A 694 -36.96 16.47 13.76
N THR A 695 -37.14 15.88 14.92
CA THR A 695 -36.51 16.30 16.16
C THR A 695 -35.60 15.18 16.64
N MET A 696 -34.31 15.51 16.81
CA MET A 696 -33.32 14.57 17.28
C MET A 696 -32.79 15.05 18.64
N GLN A 697 -32.71 14.13 19.58
CA GLN A 697 -32.04 14.37 20.85
C GLN A 697 -30.66 13.74 20.82
N ILE A 698 -29.63 14.54 21.04
CA ILE A 698 -28.24 14.13 21.07
C ILE A 698 -27.72 14.33 22.48
N LYS A 699 -27.11 13.30 23.04
CA LYS A 699 -26.43 13.34 24.33
C LYS A 699 -24.92 13.24 24.10
N ASN A 700 -24.17 14.12 24.71
CA ASN A 700 -22.72 13.98 24.83
C ASN A 700 -22.44 12.99 25.97
N ASP A 701 -21.93 11.81 25.64
CA ASP A 701 -21.59 10.75 26.60
C ASP A 701 -20.08 10.74 26.96
N SER A 702 -19.33 11.67 26.40
CA SER A 702 -17.90 11.87 26.72
C SER A 702 -17.71 12.64 28.03
N ASN A 703 -16.51 12.58 28.58
CA ASN A 703 -16.11 13.34 29.76
C ASN A 703 -15.57 14.74 29.41
N VAL A 704 -15.77 15.19 28.18
CA VAL A 704 -15.26 16.48 27.66
C VAL A 704 -16.45 17.36 27.28
N ASP A 705 -16.52 18.57 27.77
CA ASP A 705 -17.56 19.55 27.45
C ASP A 705 -17.38 20.04 25.99
N ILE A 706 -18.47 20.13 25.26
CA ILE A 706 -18.47 20.74 23.92
C ILE A 706 -18.36 22.27 24.09
N PRO A 707 -17.31 22.92 23.54
CA PRO A 707 -17.17 24.35 23.61
C PRO A 707 -18.34 25.09 22.96
N GLU A 708 -18.67 26.28 23.50
CA GLU A 708 -19.68 27.16 22.91
C GLU A 708 -19.23 27.61 21.52
N GLY A 709 -20.13 27.48 20.53
CA GLY A 709 -19.86 27.84 19.12
C GLY A 709 -19.41 26.69 18.22
N VAL A 710 -19.23 25.49 18.74
CA VAL A 710 -18.95 24.31 17.92
C VAL A 710 -20.20 23.92 17.12
N THR A 711 -20.09 23.91 15.80
CA THR A 711 -21.14 23.41 14.91
C THR A 711 -20.94 21.94 14.62
N ILE A 712 -21.90 21.12 15.01
CA ILE A 712 -21.88 19.68 14.73
C ILE A 712 -22.70 19.42 13.49
N PRO A 713 -22.13 19.03 12.36
CA PRO A 713 -22.91 18.68 11.17
C PRO A 713 -23.66 17.37 11.38
N VAL A 714 -24.98 17.40 11.30
CA VAL A 714 -25.82 16.21 11.41
C VAL A 714 -26.41 15.91 10.03
N LYS A 715 -26.04 14.75 9.45
CA LYS A 715 -26.61 14.26 8.18
C LYS A 715 -27.77 13.29 8.51
N VAL A 716 -29.00 13.67 8.21
CA VAL A 716 -30.17 12.80 8.36
C VAL A 716 -30.46 12.14 7.01
N LYS A 717 -30.32 10.81 6.95
CA LYS A 717 -30.70 10.03 5.77
C LYS A 717 -32.11 9.47 5.97
N LEU A 718 -33.05 9.91 5.16
CA LEU A 718 -34.40 9.36 5.11
C LEU A 718 -34.40 8.11 4.24
N LEU A 719 -34.42 6.94 4.85
CA LEU A 719 -34.74 5.69 4.18
C LEU A 719 -36.26 5.66 3.94
N ARG A 720 -36.69 5.31 2.75
CA ARG A 720 -38.03 5.24 2.20
C ARG A 720 -39.14 4.99 3.23
N ILE A 721 -40.13 5.91 3.29
CA ILE A 721 -41.37 5.69 4.05
C ILE A 721 -42.31 4.88 3.15
N SER A 722 -42.55 3.61 3.49
CA SER A 722 -43.58 2.77 2.82
C SER A 722 -44.92 3.02 3.48
N PHE A 723 -45.89 3.49 2.72
CA PHE A 723 -47.30 3.52 3.20
C PHE A 723 -47.97 2.20 2.87
N TYR A 724 -48.41 1.49 3.89
CA TYR A 724 -49.38 0.40 3.72
C TYR A 724 -50.78 1.01 3.71
N HIS A 725 -51.56 0.74 2.67
CA HIS A 725 -52.98 1.02 2.57
C HIS A 725 -53.79 -0.03 3.30
#